data_5360a9e7b110a664096314edfda7c129
#
_entry.id   5360a9e7b110a664096314edfda7c129
#
_cell.length_a   1.000
_cell.length_b   1.000
_cell.length_c   1.000
_cell.angle_alpha   90.00
_cell.angle_beta   90.00
_cell.angle_gamma   90.00
#
_symmetry.space_group_name_H-M   'P 1'
#
loop_
_entity.id
_entity.type
_entity.pdbx_description
1 polymer ?
#
loop_
_entity_poly.entity_id
_entity_poly.type
_entity_poly.pdbx_seq_one_letter_code
_entity_poly.pdbx_strand_id
1 'polypeptide(L)'
;MLCQFERVIYPRDTRNIGEDSFMIVSYKPCEVIKDSSGNRIAHVKAVGYCLPTAEGLCFNLYGHWSKSDRHGLQFEVERYEEIIIPNRENIIAYLSSGQIKWIGPAMAQKIYDAFGDKTLEILDQEPEKLLTIKGISEKKLEKICESYTSNRAARDVIAFLSPYGITPNRAVQLFKEYRDKTITTVRSNPYKLSELDGIGFTTADRIAKNLGVHPLSTDRVDSGILHTLAQAENMGHLCMEKHAFLKECLKILDTPGLTEDMVANRAVRLVYGGKLSCYQEMIFRTEAANAENHLVEKIKMLLDSGFRCTYSNLEAEIDAEEMNLRLRLAPEQRNAVKMALSSSIAVITGGPGTGKTLIQRAILDIYRKNYPDNQICCCAPTGQASTKMRQSTGNKASTIHKALNIRAGDLTFCKPQPLSADLVLVDEVSMLDIYLAGHLFDALKPGGQLILIGDADQLPSVGPGAVLRELIASERIPVVRLDKVFRQSAGSRIAINARLIRHGNVGLEYGSDFEFYNSGDLDESARMLADLFEQEVIKHGVQNVAVLTPLRKKTPTGKDNLNPVLRDRINPPAPGKPEVSRGEKLFRLGDKVMQNKNHGDVCNGDIGYITQIVFSGTDPTITVDFGEERVVEYDQASLEMLDLGYALTVHKSQGAEYKSVIISLQCAHTIMLTRTLIYTAVTRGKLKVTIVGERKALCIAIKRTDKEKRGTCLARRLQESIPIERKISYGNPQSSYHLYAETGTAQPAGQSEPLGRRGPSGDAGGQLPDLRAGDLPFIFPNCSFYN
;
A
#
# COMPACT_ATOMS: atom_id res chain seq x y z
N MET A 1 4.03 37.37 -16.47
CA MET A 1 2.76 38.10 -16.76
C MET A 1 2.11 38.46 -15.46
N LEU A 2 2.01 39.75 -15.18
CA LEU A 2 1.42 40.24 -13.94
C LEU A 2 -0.11 40.28 -14.06
N CYS A 3 -0.79 39.54 -13.17
CA CYS A 3 -2.23 39.36 -13.21
C CYS A 3 -2.82 39.41 -11.80
N GLN A 4 -4.07 39.86 -11.69
CA GLN A 4 -4.85 39.82 -10.47
C GLN A 4 -5.90 38.68 -10.55
N PHE A 5 -6.08 37.95 -9.46
CA PHE A 5 -7.10 36.92 -9.37
C PHE A 5 -8.51 37.50 -9.61
N GLU A 6 -9.31 36.78 -10.38
CA GLU A 6 -10.70 37.18 -10.66
C GLU A 6 -11.69 36.13 -10.14
N ARG A 7 -11.58 34.92 -10.63
CA ARG A 7 -12.43 33.80 -10.21
C ARG A 7 -11.85 32.44 -10.60
N VAL A 8 -12.25 31.42 -9.86
CA VAL A 8 -12.00 30.03 -10.22
C VAL A 8 -13.04 29.59 -11.26
N ILE A 9 -12.59 29.02 -12.37
CA ILE A 9 -13.45 28.42 -13.40
C ILE A 9 -13.62 26.92 -13.12
N TYR A 10 -12.56 26.24 -12.67
CA TYR A 10 -12.55 24.83 -12.31
C TYR A 10 -11.50 24.59 -11.21
N PRO A 11 -11.82 23.80 -10.20
CA PRO A 11 -13.14 23.22 -9.91
C PRO A 11 -14.19 24.30 -9.54
N ARG A 12 -15.47 24.05 -9.80
CA ARG A 12 -16.53 25.00 -9.49
C ARG A 12 -16.75 25.19 -7.99
N ASP A 13 -16.43 24.15 -7.20
CA ASP A 13 -16.44 24.21 -5.74
C ASP A 13 -15.03 24.51 -5.22
N THR A 14 -14.84 25.74 -4.76
CA THR A 14 -13.54 26.24 -4.28
C THR A 14 -13.24 25.85 -2.83
N ARG A 15 -14.21 25.33 -2.08
CA ARG A 15 -14.04 24.94 -0.66
C ARG A 15 -13.20 23.67 -0.45
N ASN A 16 -13.04 22.87 -1.51
CA ASN A 16 -12.33 21.60 -1.50
C ASN A 16 -11.24 21.52 -2.57
N ILE A 17 -10.58 22.62 -2.87
CA ILE A 17 -9.38 22.60 -3.69
C ILE A 17 -8.32 21.85 -2.87
N GLY A 18 -8.12 20.59 -3.22
CA GLY A 18 -7.08 19.75 -2.60
C GLY A 18 -5.72 20.32 -2.94
N GLU A 19 -4.77 20.02 -2.09
CA GLU A 19 -3.40 20.56 -2.14
C GLU A 19 -2.65 20.29 -3.47
N ASP A 20 -3.10 19.35 -4.31
CA ASP A 20 -2.56 19.03 -5.64
C ASP A 20 -3.65 19.11 -6.73
N SER A 21 -4.65 19.97 -6.56
CA SER A 21 -5.78 20.07 -7.51
C SER A 21 -5.36 20.78 -8.78
N PHE A 22 -5.67 20.18 -9.93
CA PHE A 22 -5.63 20.87 -11.20
C PHE A 22 -6.73 21.94 -11.24
N MET A 23 -6.37 23.16 -11.63
CA MET A 23 -7.27 24.31 -11.62
C MET A 23 -7.31 25.02 -12.95
N ILE A 24 -8.46 25.63 -13.23
CA ILE A 24 -8.62 26.61 -14.30
C ILE A 24 -9.10 27.88 -13.62
N VAL A 25 -8.32 28.94 -13.74
CA VAL A 25 -8.56 30.21 -13.05
C VAL A 25 -8.57 31.34 -14.06
N SER A 26 -9.49 32.28 -13.89
CA SER A 26 -9.52 33.53 -14.62
C SER A 26 -8.74 34.58 -13.87
N TYR A 27 -7.79 35.21 -14.54
CA TYR A 27 -7.05 36.35 -14.03
C TYR A 27 -7.24 37.57 -14.92
N LYS A 28 -7.25 38.73 -14.31
CA LYS A 28 -7.25 40.01 -15.00
C LYS A 28 -5.79 40.49 -15.15
N PRO A 29 -5.28 40.66 -16.37
CA PRO A 29 -3.92 41.16 -16.52
C PRO A 29 -3.82 42.62 -16.05
N CYS A 30 -2.74 42.91 -15.29
CA CYS A 30 -2.44 44.27 -14.82
C CYS A 30 -1.84 45.16 -15.92
N GLU A 31 -1.31 44.51 -16.97
CA GLU A 31 -0.75 45.18 -18.15
C GLU A 31 -1.53 44.80 -19.42
N VAL A 32 -1.43 45.63 -20.47
CA VAL A 32 -2.10 45.34 -21.73
C VAL A 32 -1.39 44.20 -22.45
N ILE A 33 -2.04 43.04 -22.49
CA ILE A 33 -1.57 41.87 -23.20
C ILE A 33 -2.35 41.76 -24.52
N LYS A 34 -1.64 41.44 -25.63
CA LYS A 34 -2.21 41.22 -26.96
C LYS A 34 -1.99 39.79 -27.39
N ASP A 35 -2.97 39.20 -28.08
CA ASP A 35 -2.83 37.92 -28.74
C ASP A 35 -1.96 38.02 -30.03
N SER A 36 -1.72 36.85 -30.65
CA SER A 36 -0.98 36.80 -31.94
C SER A 36 -1.64 37.57 -33.10
N SER A 37 -2.90 37.94 -32.97
CA SER A 37 -3.69 38.71 -33.93
C SER A 37 -3.78 40.21 -33.56
N GLY A 38 -3.10 40.64 -32.48
CA GLY A 38 -3.08 42.02 -32.01
C GLY A 38 -4.30 42.44 -31.15
N ASN A 39 -5.23 41.54 -30.85
CA ASN A 39 -6.40 41.84 -30.02
C ASN A 39 -6.00 41.85 -28.55
N ARG A 40 -6.64 42.75 -27.78
CA ARG A 40 -6.41 42.85 -26.34
C ARG A 40 -7.05 41.68 -25.61
N ILE A 41 -6.27 40.98 -24.76
CA ILE A 41 -6.71 39.93 -23.87
C ILE A 41 -7.20 40.59 -22.58
N ALA A 42 -8.50 40.59 -22.35
CA ALA A 42 -9.13 41.21 -21.16
C ALA A 42 -9.04 40.26 -19.94
N HIS A 43 -9.08 38.94 -20.17
CA HIS A 43 -9.06 37.92 -19.15
C HIS A 43 -8.10 36.79 -19.58
N VAL A 44 -7.21 36.41 -18.70
CA VAL A 44 -6.28 35.30 -18.91
C VAL A 44 -6.88 34.04 -18.30
N LYS A 45 -7.22 33.07 -19.13
CA LYS A 45 -7.62 31.74 -18.67
C LYS A 45 -6.35 30.92 -18.39
N ALA A 46 -5.96 30.88 -17.12
CA ALA A 46 -4.78 30.14 -16.69
C ALA A 46 -5.17 28.72 -16.29
N VAL A 47 -4.33 27.75 -16.65
CA VAL A 47 -4.46 26.34 -16.30
C VAL A 47 -3.20 25.87 -15.62
N GLY A 48 -3.35 25.07 -14.57
CA GLY A 48 -2.22 24.56 -13.79
C GLY A 48 -2.65 23.91 -12.50
N TYR A 49 -1.69 23.49 -11.73
CA TYR A 49 -1.92 22.92 -10.40
C TYR A 49 -1.75 23.98 -9.32
N CYS A 50 -2.65 23.98 -8.33
CA CYS A 50 -2.58 24.86 -7.17
C CYS A 50 -2.42 26.34 -7.53
N LEU A 51 -3.18 26.83 -8.52
CA LEU A 51 -3.12 28.21 -8.92
C LEU A 51 -3.61 29.13 -7.77
N PRO A 52 -2.96 30.31 -7.58
CA PRO A 52 -3.32 31.21 -6.50
C PRO A 52 -4.73 31.80 -6.68
N THR A 53 -5.51 31.79 -5.61
CA THR A 53 -6.93 32.23 -5.61
C THR A 53 -7.22 33.31 -4.57
N ALA A 54 -6.19 33.95 -4.02
CA ALA A 54 -6.39 35.01 -3.03
C ALA A 54 -6.93 36.27 -3.70
N GLU A 55 -8.12 36.72 -3.25
CA GLU A 55 -8.76 37.92 -3.75
C GLU A 55 -7.92 39.16 -3.40
N GLY A 56 -7.85 40.11 -4.35
CA GLY A 56 -7.16 41.37 -4.17
C GLY A 56 -5.61 41.29 -4.31
N LEU A 57 -5.04 40.14 -4.48
CA LEU A 57 -3.59 39.97 -4.67
C LEU A 57 -3.20 39.91 -6.15
N CYS A 58 -2.00 40.38 -6.44
CA CYS A 58 -1.39 40.30 -7.77
C CYS A 58 -0.36 39.16 -7.84
N PHE A 59 -0.34 38.47 -8.95
CA PHE A 59 0.53 37.32 -9.19
C PHE A 59 1.30 37.48 -10.50
N ASN A 60 2.58 37.26 -10.46
CA ASN A 60 3.36 37.16 -11.67
C ASN A 60 3.32 35.68 -12.13
N LEU A 61 2.55 35.41 -13.17
CA LEU A 61 2.41 34.08 -13.74
C LEU A 61 3.49 33.84 -14.78
N TYR A 62 4.21 32.74 -14.66
CA TYR A 62 5.22 32.28 -15.61
C TYR A 62 4.73 30.99 -16.25
N GLY A 63 4.88 30.87 -17.57
CA GLY A 63 4.41 29.73 -18.34
C GLY A 63 4.33 30.07 -19.81
N HIS A 64 3.57 29.34 -20.57
CA HIS A 64 3.43 29.50 -22.00
C HIS A 64 1.97 29.46 -22.46
N TRP A 65 1.69 30.06 -23.60
CA TRP A 65 0.36 30.03 -24.21
C TRP A 65 0.16 28.72 -24.94
N SER A 66 -0.95 28.03 -24.68
CA SER A 66 -1.39 26.83 -25.38
C SER A 66 -2.78 27.02 -25.98
N LYS A 67 -3.06 26.29 -27.06
CA LYS A 67 -4.37 26.31 -27.71
C LYS A 67 -5.00 24.93 -27.59
N SER A 68 -6.07 24.83 -26.83
CA SER A 68 -6.86 23.61 -26.69
C SER A 68 -8.01 23.62 -27.71
N ASP A 69 -8.23 22.51 -28.42
CA ASP A 69 -9.31 22.34 -29.41
C ASP A 69 -10.70 22.50 -28.78
N ARG A 70 -10.86 22.16 -27.50
CA ARG A 70 -12.14 22.23 -26.76
C ARG A 70 -12.32 23.53 -25.97
N HIS A 71 -11.23 24.20 -25.57
CA HIS A 71 -11.28 25.27 -24.58
C HIS A 71 -10.66 26.60 -25.04
N GLY A 72 -10.15 26.64 -26.27
CA GLY A 72 -9.54 27.83 -26.85
C GLY A 72 -8.17 28.17 -26.31
N LEU A 73 -7.78 29.45 -26.38
CA LEU A 73 -6.49 29.95 -25.91
C LEU A 73 -6.45 29.94 -24.38
N GLN A 74 -5.43 29.32 -23.80
CA GLN A 74 -5.20 29.22 -22.36
C GLN A 74 -3.73 29.42 -22.05
N PHE A 75 -3.40 29.89 -20.84
CA PHE A 75 -2.05 30.06 -20.36
C PHE A 75 -1.71 28.93 -19.41
N GLU A 76 -0.79 28.06 -19.78
CA GLU A 76 -0.30 26.99 -18.93
C GLU A 76 0.75 27.54 -17.97
N VAL A 77 0.35 27.58 -16.66
CA VAL A 77 1.17 28.14 -15.61
C VAL A 77 2.14 27.07 -15.10
N GLU A 78 3.42 27.32 -15.24
CA GLU A 78 4.50 26.49 -14.73
C GLU A 78 4.88 26.89 -13.31
N ARG A 79 4.90 28.21 -13.04
CA ARG A 79 5.12 28.76 -11.70
C ARG A 79 4.43 30.12 -11.56
N TYR A 80 4.27 30.55 -10.33
CA TYR A 80 3.83 31.90 -10.03
C TYR A 80 4.59 32.50 -8.84
N GLU A 81 4.63 33.82 -8.79
CA GLU A 81 5.14 34.61 -7.66
C GLU A 81 4.08 35.58 -7.21
N GLU A 82 3.81 35.62 -5.93
CA GLU A 82 2.93 36.62 -5.34
C GLU A 82 3.66 37.96 -5.26
N ILE A 83 3.11 39.00 -5.88
CA ILE A 83 3.65 40.34 -5.86
C ILE A 83 2.69 41.24 -5.09
N ILE A 84 3.16 41.71 -3.98
CA ILE A 84 2.43 42.74 -3.23
C ILE A 84 2.84 44.10 -3.82
N ILE A 85 2.03 44.61 -4.75
CA ILE A 85 2.17 46.01 -5.19
C ILE A 85 1.83 46.87 -3.97
N PRO A 86 2.74 47.74 -3.50
CA PRO A 86 2.47 48.54 -2.33
C PRO A 86 1.42 49.60 -2.63
N ASN A 87 0.16 49.21 -2.51
CA ASN A 87 -0.99 50.07 -2.53
C ASN A 87 -1.94 49.67 -1.38
N ARG A 88 -2.86 50.58 -1.04
CA ARG A 88 -3.78 50.42 0.09
C ARG A 88 -4.55 49.10 0.05
N GLU A 89 -5.14 48.77 -1.09
CA GLU A 89 -6.01 47.59 -1.23
C GLU A 89 -5.25 46.27 -1.10
N ASN A 90 -4.09 46.18 -1.73
CA ASN A 90 -3.27 44.97 -1.70
C ASN A 90 -2.62 44.73 -0.34
N ILE A 91 -2.12 45.76 0.32
CA ILE A 91 -1.51 45.63 1.67
C ILE A 91 -2.58 45.20 2.68
N ILE A 92 -3.75 45.83 2.68
CA ILE A 92 -4.86 45.47 3.56
C ILE A 92 -5.34 44.02 3.26
N ALA A 93 -5.53 43.65 1.99
CA ALA A 93 -5.92 42.30 1.57
C ALA A 93 -4.90 41.26 2.07
N TYR A 94 -3.63 41.53 1.88
CA TYR A 94 -2.55 40.65 2.35
C TYR A 94 -2.55 40.45 3.87
N LEU A 95 -2.58 41.54 4.62
CA LEU A 95 -2.59 41.50 6.09
C LEU A 95 -3.85 40.78 6.63
N SER A 96 -4.97 40.90 5.95
CA SER A 96 -6.28 40.33 6.35
C SER A 96 -6.55 38.91 5.76
N SER A 97 -5.67 38.39 4.92
CA SER A 97 -5.85 37.11 4.20
C SER A 97 -5.97 35.86 5.11
N GLY A 98 -5.75 36.02 6.42
CA GLY A 98 -5.68 34.91 7.38
C GLY A 98 -4.31 34.22 7.41
N GLN A 99 -3.39 34.55 6.52
CA GLN A 99 -2.01 34.05 6.52
C GLN A 99 -1.21 34.57 7.70
N ILE A 100 -1.47 35.83 8.11
CA ILE A 100 -0.86 36.42 9.29
C ILE A 100 -1.83 36.31 10.45
N LYS A 101 -1.50 35.46 11.41
CA LYS A 101 -2.34 35.25 12.60
C LYS A 101 -2.45 36.55 13.41
N TRP A 102 -3.62 36.76 14.01
CA TRP A 102 -3.94 37.92 14.86
C TRP A 102 -4.14 39.26 14.15
N ILE A 103 -4.04 39.32 12.82
CA ILE A 103 -4.44 40.48 12.02
C ILE A 103 -5.70 40.14 11.27
N GLY A 104 -6.83 40.65 11.69
CA GLY A 104 -8.10 40.62 10.95
C GLY A 104 -8.32 41.89 10.13
N PRO A 105 -9.37 42.00 9.31
CA PRO A 105 -9.62 43.14 8.40
C PRO A 105 -9.58 44.52 9.10
N ALA A 106 -10.19 44.64 10.28
CA ALA A 106 -10.21 45.90 11.04
C ALA A 106 -8.82 46.27 11.59
N MET A 107 -7.96 45.29 11.92
CA MET A 107 -6.61 45.53 12.38
C MET A 107 -5.68 45.86 11.21
N ALA A 108 -5.83 45.17 10.08
CA ALA A 108 -5.10 45.44 8.84
C ALA A 108 -5.33 46.90 8.38
N GLN A 109 -6.58 47.36 8.44
CA GLN A 109 -6.93 48.74 8.12
C GLN A 109 -6.21 49.74 9.04
N LYS A 110 -6.22 49.51 10.37
CA LYS A 110 -5.52 50.35 11.34
C LYS A 110 -4.02 50.41 11.13
N ILE A 111 -3.40 49.28 10.80
CA ILE A 111 -1.96 49.18 10.51
C ILE A 111 -1.63 49.99 9.27
N TYR A 112 -2.41 49.82 8.21
CA TYR A 112 -2.22 50.60 6.99
C TYR A 112 -2.45 52.12 7.19
N ASP A 113 -3.50 52.49 7.92
CA ASP A 113 -3.80 53.91 8.22
C ASP A 113 -2.68 54.60 9.02
N ALA A 114 -1.91 53.80 9.83
CA ALA A 114 -0.77 54.32 10.60
C ALA A 114 0.50 54.44 9.78
N PHE A 115 0.76 53.52 8.84
CA PHE A 115 2.04 53.38 8.18
C PHE A 115 2.02 53.48 6.66
N GLY A 116 0.84 53.51 6.06
CA GLY A 116 0.64 53.62 4.62
C GLY A 116 1.37 52.50 3.83
N ASP A 117 1.90 52.87 2.68
CA ASP A 117 2.64 51.95 1.79
C ASP A 117 3.94 51.37 2.40
N LYS A 118 4.44 51.97 3.50
CA LYS A 118 5.59 51.48 4.25
C LYS A 118 5.25 50.36 5.25
N THR A 119 4.02 49.94 5.33
CA THR A 119 3.56 48.91 6.29
C THR A 119 4.41 47.65 6.26
N LEU A 120 4.71 47.12 5.05
CA LEU A 120 5.51 45.88 4.90
C LEU A 120 6.99 46.10 5.28
N GLU A 121 7.56 47.26 4.96
CA GLU A 121 8.91 47.64 5.36
C GLU A 121 9.03 47.73 6.87
N ILE A 122 8.02 48.30 7.53
CA ILE A 122 7.97 48.36 9.01
C ILE A 122 7.81 46.98 9.64
N LEU A 123 7.02 46.10 9.08
CA LEU A 123 6.91 44.71 9.52
C LEU A 123 8.23 43.95 9.37
N ASP A 124 9.02 44.28 8.32
CA ASP A 124 10.32 43.67 8.05
C ASP A 124 11.46 44.20 8.93
N GLN A 125 11.53 45.53 9.13
CA GLN A 125 12.70 46.18 9.71
C GLN A 125 12.47 46.70 11.12
N GLU A 126 11.27 47.19 11.42
CA GLU A 126 10.95 47.87 12.66
C GLU A 126 9.58 47.48 13.23
N PRO A 127 9.32 46.17 13.47
CA PRO A 127 8.00 45.67 13.87
C PRO A 127 7.51 46.24 15.20
N GLU A 128 8.42 46.73 16.04
CA GLU A 128 8.09 47.36 17.33
C GLU A 128 7.23 48.62 17.18
N LYS A 129 7.28 49.31 16.01
CA LYS A 129 6.40 50.45 15.71
C LYS A 129 4.92 50.08 15.72
N LEU A 130 4.56 48.79 15.50
CA LEU A 130 3.18 48.35 15.60
C LEU A 130 2.61 48.46 17.02
N LEU A 131 3.45 48.57 18.07
CA LEU A 131 2.99 48.79 19.45
C LEU A 131 2.30 50.15 19.63
N THR A 132 2.51 51.10 18.72
CA THR A 132 1.79 52.39 18.72
C THR A 132 0.32 52.26 18.37
N ILE A 133 -0.10 51.12 17.80
CA ILE A 133 -1.47 50.86 17.35
C ILE A 133 -2.27 50.30 18.52
N LYS A 134 -3.37 50.97 18.84
CA LYS A 134 -4.30 50.53 19.89
C LYS A 134 -4.90 49.15 19.57
N GLY A 135 -4.54 48.15 20.41
CA GLY A 135 -4.99 46.79 20.30
C GLY A 135 -3.88 45.81 19.90
N ILE A 136 -2.63 46.24 19.77
CA ILE A 136 -1.44 45.40 19.63
C ILE A 136 -0.63 45.52 20.94
N SER A 137 -0.52 44.43 21.69
CA SER A 137 0.33 44.27 22.86
C SER A 137 1.63 43.59 22.48
N GLU A 138 2.65 43.64 23.32
CA GLU A 138 3.93 42.95 23.10
C GLU A 138 3.77 41.47 22.77
N LYS A 139 2.94 40.72 23.54
CA LYS A 139 2.63 39.31 23.28
C LYS A 139 1.91 39.09 21.95
N LYS A 140 1.12 40.04 21.48
CA LYS A 140 0.44 39.97 20.21
C LYS A 140 1.39 40.33 19.07
N LEU A 141 2.26 41.27 19.27
CA LEU A 141 3.31 41.64 18.32
C LEU A 141 4.24 40.45 18.06
N GLU A 142 4.74 39.80 19.11
CA GLU A 142 5.56 38.59 18.98
C GLU A 142 4.94 37.53 18.08
N LYS A 143 3.66 37.21 18.31
CA LYS A 143 2.89 36.23 17.48
C LYS A 143 2.63 36.70 16.04
N ILE A 144 2.44 38.00 15.84
CA ILE A 144 2.32 38.59 14.50
C ILE A 144 3.65 38.46 13.77
N CYS A 145 4.76 38.79 14.40
CA CYS A 145 6.09 38.70 13.82
C CYS A 145 6.47 37.25 13.50
N GLU A 146 6.25 36.32 14.42
CA GLU A 146 6.47 34.87 14.16
C GLU A 146 5.67 34.39 12.93
N SER A 147 4.38 34.74 12.87
CA SER A 147 3.52 34.31 11.76
C SER A 147 3.93 34.96 10.44
N TYR A 148 4.29 36.25 10.46
CA TYR A 148 4.72 37.01 9.29
C TYR A 148 6.04 36.48 8.72
N THR A 149 7.05 36.28 9.58
CA THR A 149 8.37 35.78 9.21
C THR A 149 8.28 34.33 8.69
N SER A 150 7.48 33.51 9.34
CA SER A 150 7.26 32.12 8.93
C SER A 150 6.59 32.03 7.53
N ASN A 151 5.60 32.90 7.26
CA ASN A 151 4.93 32.94 5.95
C ASN A 151 5.84 33.49 4.85
N ARG A 152 6.70 34.45 5.15
CA ARG A 152 7.67 34.98 4.20
C ARG A 152 8.68 33.90 3.82
N ALA A 153 9.27 33.22 4.81
CA ALA A 153 10.24 32.13 4.57
C ALA A 153 9.61 30.96 3.79
N ALA A 154 8.35 30.61 4.09
CA ALA A 154 7.64 29.60 3.31
C ALA A 154 7.44 30.01 1.84
N ARG A 155 7.14 31.28 1.57
CA ARG A 155 7.01 31.80 0.19
C ARG A 155 8.33 31.73 -0.57
N ASP A 156 9.45 32.08 0.07
CA ASP A 156 10.79 31.99 -0.53
C ASP A 156 11.12 30.54 -0.90
N VAL A 157 10.74 29.57 -0.07
CA VAL A 157 10.89 28.13 -0.35
C VAL A 157 10.01 27.70 -1.51
N ILE A 158 8.74 28.13 -1.56
CA ILE A 158 7.83 27.86 -2.67
C ILE A 158 8.39 28.43 -3.99
N ALA A 159 8.81 29.70 -3.98
CA ALA A 159 9.40 30.35 -5.15
C ALA A 159 10.67 29.64 -5.64
N PHE A 160 11.52 29.20 -4.69
CA PHE A 160 12.74 28.46 -5.02
C PHE A 160 12.44 27.05 -5.61
N LEU A 161 11.44 26.33 -5.09
CA LEU A 161 11.17 24.95 -5.49
C LEU A 161 10.18 24.79 -6.65
N SER A 162 9.34 25.81 -6.91
CA SER A 162 8.35 25.78 -8.01
C SER A 162 8.96 25.52 -9.38
N PRO A 163 10.11 26.12 -9.79
CA PRO A 163 10.73 25.82 -11.09
C PRO A 163 11.13 24.36 -11.29
N TYR A 164 11.26 23.61 -10.19
CA TYR A 164 11.63 22.21 -10.21
C TYR A 164 10.39 21.28 -10.18
N GLY A 165 9.17 21.85 -10.29
CA GLY A 165 7.92 21.09 -10.30
C GLY A 165 7.51 20.55 -8.91
N ILE A 166 7.99 21.17 -7.84
CA ILE A 166 7.51 20.93 -6.48
C ILE A 166 6.27 21.80 -6.25
N THR A 167 5.17 21.16 -5.88
CA THR A 167 3.94 21.88 -5.57
C THR A 167 4.08 22.73 -4.31
N PRO A 168 3.33 23.84 -4.18
CA PRO A 168 3.40 24.72 -3.01
C PRO A 168 3.26 23.99 -1.68
N ASN A 169 2.37 23.00 -1.63
CA ASN A 169 2.14 22.25 -0.39
C ASN A 169 3.32 21.38 0.01
N ARG A 170 3.97 20.74 -0.95
CA ARG A 170 5.21 20.00 -0.69
C ARG A 170 6.33 20.93 -0.26
N ALA A 171 6.42 22.14 -0.85
CA ALA A 171 7.36 23.16 -0.41
C ALA A 171 7.09 23.61 1.03
N VAL A 172 5.82 23.76 1.42
CA VAL A 172 5.42 24.06 2.81
C VAL A 172 5.75 22.91 3.76
N GLN A 173 5.56 21.65 3.35
CA GLN A 173 6.00 20.48 4.15
C GLN A 173 7.50 20.48 4.37
N LEU A 174 8.28 20.74 3.33
CA LEU A 174 9.74 20.89 3.41
C LEU A 174 10.14 22.02 4.37
N PHE A 175 9.43 23.14 4.29
CA PHE A 175 9.66 24.26 5.20
C PHE A 175 9.30 23.89 6.66
N LYS A 176 8.26 23.12 6.90
CA LYS A 176 7.94 22.62 8.26
C LYS A 176 9.04 21.77 8.83
N GLU A 177 9.70 20.94 8.01
CA GLU A 177 10.76 20.02 8.43
C GLU A 177 12.10 20.75 8.63
N TYR A 178 12.56 21.51 7.62
CA TYR A 178 13.91 22.11 7.60
C TYR A 178 13.93 23.58 8.01
N ARG A 179 12.77 24.23 8.15
CA ARG A 179 12.63 25.65 8.52
C ARG A 179 13.49 26.55 7.62
N ASP A 180 14.20 27.50 8.19
CA ASP A 180 15.04 28.46 7.47
C ASP A 180 16.20 27.81 6.71
N LYS A 181 16.51 26.55 7.03
CA LYS A 181 17.56 25.77 6.35
C LYS A 181 17.06 25.05 5.09
N THR A 182 15.79 25.17 4.73
CA THR A 182 15.21 24.40 3.59
C THR A 182 15.98 24.66 2.31
N ILE A 183 16.15 25.92 1.91
CA ILE A 183 16.83 26.27 0.64
C ILE A 183 18.32 25.85 0.68
N THR A 184 19.00 26.08 1.79
CA THR A 184 20.41 25.69 1.94
C THR A 184 20.58 24.18 1.94
N THR A 185 19.68 23.44 2.58
CA THR A 185 19.66 21.97 2.58
C THR A 185 19.44 21.43 1.17
N VAL A 186 18.45 21.95 0.44
CA VAL A 186 18.18 21.49 -0.93
C VAL A 186 19.31 21.84 -1.89
N ARG A 187 19.94 22.99 -1.73
CA ARG A 187 21.12 23.35 -2.55
C ARG A 187 22.35 22.51 -2.23
N SER A 188 22.59 22.17 -0.98
CA SER A 188 23.74 21.37 -0.58
C SER A 188 23.55 19.89 -0.90
N ASN A 189 22.36 19.35 -0.66
CA ASN A 189 22.02 17.95 -0.96
C ASN A 189 20.54 17.82 -1.32
N PRO A 190 20.18 17.92 -2.62
CA PRO A 190 18.80 17.75 -3.09
C PRO A 190 18.18 16.39 -2.78
N TYR A 191 19.01 15.37 -2.56
CA TYR A 191 18.54 14.00 -2.29
C TYR A 191 17.94 13.82 -0.91
N LYS A 192 18.17 14.76 0.02
CA LYS A 192 17.42 14.79 1.29
C LYS A 192 15.93 14.95 1.11
N LEU A 193 15.48 15.48 -0.03
CA LEU A 193 14.09 15.56 -0.37
C LEU A 193 13.43 14.18 -0.49
N SER A 194 14.18 13.14 -0.88
CA SER A 194 13.67 11.78 -1.00
C SER A 194 13.45 11.06 0.33
N GLU A 195 13.88 11.66 1.46
CA GLU A 195 13.61 11.16 2.81
C GLU A 195 12.19 11.54 3.27
N LEU A 196 11.50 12.42 2.55
CA LEU A 196 10.16 12.89 2.87
C LEU A 196 9.09 12.19 2.05
N ASP A 197 7.94 11.92 2.69
CA ASP A 197 6.80 11.31 2.04
C ASP A 197 6.33 12.12 0.83
N GLY A 198 6.16 11.42 -0.29
CA GLY A 198 5.65 12.01 -1.54
C GLY A 198 6.69 12.63 -2.46
N ILE A 199 7.97 12.72 -2.08
CA ILE A 199 9.07 13.14 -2.97
C ILE A 199 10.01 11.96 -3.18
N GLY A 200 9.86 11.24 -4.28
CA GLY A 200 10.73 10.12 -4.61
C GLY A 200 12.07 10.55 -5.21
N PHE A 201 13.02 9.58 -5.28
CA PHE A 201 14.34 9.76 -5.89
C PHE A 201 14.28 10.43 -7.27
N THR A 202 13.36 10.03 -8.15
CA THR A 202 13.22 10.58 -9.51
C THR A 202 12.99 12.09 -9.52
N THR A 203 12.19 12.59 -8.58
CA THR A 203 11.95 14.04 -8.43
C THR A 203 13.18 14.74 -7.86
N ALA A 204 13.79 14.17 -6.82
CA ALA A 204 15.02 14.69 -6.23
C ALA A 204 16.19 14.70 -7.24
N ASP A 205 16.32 13.67 -8.07
CA ASP A 205 17.36 13.55 -9.11
C ASP A 205 17.17 14.59 -10.21
N ARG A 206 15.91 14.87 -10.59
CA ARG A 206 15.61 15.96 -11.54
C ARG A 206 16.00 17.32 -10.98
N ILE A 207 15.71 17.59 -9.72
CA ILE A 207 16.10 18.83 -9.04
C ILE A 207 17.62 18.92 -8.96
N ALA A 208 18.31 17.86 -8.55
CA ALA A 208 19.76 17.79 -8.46
C ALA A 208 20.44 18.07 -9.81
N LYS A 209 19.95 17.49 -10.89
CA LYS A 209 20.43 17.76 -12.25
C LYS A 209 20.28 19.23 -12.65
N ASN A 210 19.14 19.83 -12.33
CA ASN A 210 18.90 21.25 -12.61
C ASN A 210 19.76 22.18 -11.74
N LEU A 211 20.14 21.74 -10.54
CA LEU A 211 21.06 22.46 -9.67
C LEU A 211 22.55 22.23 -10.02
N GLY A 212 22.84 21.43 -11.08
CA GLY A 212 24.18 21.15 -11.54
C GLY A 212 24.97 20.15 -10.68
N VAL A 213 24.27 19.31 -9.90
CA VAL A 213 24.93 18.26 -9.12
C VAL A 213 25.58 17.24 -10.05
N HIS A 214 26.83 16.91 -9.78
CA HIS A 214 27.59 15.98 -10.62
C HIS A 214 26.93 14.60 -10.65
N PRO A 215 26.76 13.96 -11.84
CA PRO A 215 26.09 12.67 -11.97
C PRO A 215 26.69 11.51 -11.16
N LEU A 216 27.98 11.58 -10.85
CA LEU A 216 28.69 10.60 -10.00
C LEU A 216 28.84 11.08 -8.55
N SER A 217 28.08 12.07 -8.11
CA SER A 217 28.13 12.53 -6.71
C SER A 217 27.75 11.40 -5.74
N THR A 218 28.42 11.37 -4.61
CA THR A 218 28.19 10.35 -3.59
C THR A 218 26.76 10.35 -3.09
N ASP A 219 26.16 11.54 -2.92
CA ASP A 219 24.78 11.68 -2.46
C ASP A 219 23.76 11.10 -3.46
N ARG A 220 24.04 11.29 -4.76
CA ARG A 220 23.22 10.71 -5.83
C ARG A 220 23.27 9.18 -5.81
N VAL A 221 24.48 8.64 -5.75
CA VAL A 221 24.68 7.17 -5.76
C VAL A 221 24.05 6.55 -4.51
N ASP A 222 24.25 7.14 -3.33
CA ASP A 222 23.67 6.67 -2.08
C ASP A 222 22.14 6.69 -2.12
N SER A 223 21.55 7.78 -2.57
CA SER A 223 20.10 7.92 -2.69
C SER A 223 19.53 6.94 -3.74
N GLY A 224 20.22 6.73 -4.84
CA GLY A 224 19.86 5.73 -5.85
C GLY A 224 19.91 4.29 -5.33
N ILE A 225 20.91 3.97 -4.53
CA ILE A 225 21.03 2.67 -3.83
C ILE A 225 19.84 2.44 -2.90
N LEU A 226 19.54 3.41 -2.04
CA LEU A 226 18.39 3.32 -1.10
C LEU A 226 17.06 3.23 -1.85
N HIS A 227 16.92 4.00 -2.94
CA HIS A 227 15.75 3.97 -3.79
C HIS A 227 15.53 2.60 -4.47
N THR A 228 16.60 1.95 -4.92
CA THR A 228 16.54 0.61 -5.52
C THR A 228 15.91 -0.39 -4.56
N LEU A 229 16.35 -0.40 -3.31
CA LEU A 229 15.77 -1.28 -2.29
C LEU A 229 14.35 -0.86 -1.89
N ALA A 230 14.06 0.44 -1.81
CA ALA A 230 12.70 0.91 -1.56
C ALA A 230 11.72 0.51 -2.69
N GLN A 231 12.15 0.54 -3.95
CA GLN A 231 11.37 -0.01 -5.06
C GLN A 231 11.18 -1.52 -4.93
N ALA A 232 12.21 -2.25 -4.52
CA ALA A 232 12.10 -3.68 -4.27
C ALA A 232 11.08 -3.97 -3.14
N GLU A 233 11.07 -3.19 -2.06
CA GLU A 233 10.06 -3.29 -0.99
C GLU A 233 8.64 -3.02 -1.50
N ASN A 234 8.46 -2.02 -2.36
CA ASN A 234 7.16 -1.74 -3.00
C ASN A 234 6.69 -2.88 -3.92
N MET A 235 7.62 -3.70 -4.42
CA MET A 235 7.31 -4.93 -5.17
C MET A 235 7.15 -6.16 -4.25
N GLY A 236 7.27 -5.98 -2.94
CA GLY A 236 7.10 -7.00 -1.92
C GLY A 236 8.37 -7.71 -1.46
N HIS A 237 9.55 -7.32 -1.94
CA HIS A 237 10.82 -7.86 -1.49
C HIS A 237 11.30 -7.15 -0.23
N LEU A 238 11.95 -7.83 0.69
CA LEU A 238 12.65 -7.22 1.83
C LEU A 238 14.14 -7.06 1.55
N CYS A 239 14.67 -7.85 0.63
CA CYS A 239 16.08 -7.85 0.26
C CYS A 239 16.25 -8.18 -1.22
N MET A 240 17.45 -7.91 -1.71
CA MET A 240 17.89 -8.31 -3.05
C MET A 240 19.21 -9.08 -2.93
N GLU A 241 19.39 -10.06 -3.81
CA GLU A 241 20.68 -10.72 -3.99
C GLU A 241 21.69 -9.71 -4.53
N LYS A 242 22.95 -9.78 -4.08
CA LYS A 242 24.01 -8.81 -4.33
C LYS A 242 24.20 -8.45 -5.82
N HIS A 243 24.32 -9.45 -6.72
CA HIS A 243 24.52 -9.16 -8.15
C HIS A 243 23.29 -8.54 -8.79
N ALA A 244 22.09 -9.04 -8.44
CA ALA A 244 20.84 -8.47 -8.92
C ALA A 244 20.65 -7.03 -8.43
N PHE A 245 21.05 -6.76 -7.18
CA PHE A 245 21.02 -5.43 -6.57
C PHE A 245 21.95 -4.45 -7.30
N LEU A 246 23.23 -4.82 -7.53
CA LEU A 246 24.20 -3.96 -8.21
C LEU A 246 23.75 -3.62 -9.64
N LYS A 247 23.28 -4.64 -10.36
CA LYS A 247 22.75 -4.48 -11.72
C LYS A 247 21.54 -3.53 -11.77
N GLU A 248 20.60 -3.65 -10.84
CA GLU A 248 19.42 -2.79 -10.79
C GLU A 248 19.79 -1.36 -10.37
N CYS A 249 20.76 -1.18 -9.46
CA CYS A 249 21.30 0.15 -9.11
C CYS A 249 21.89 0.86 -10.33
N LEU A 250 22.72 0.17 -11.12
CA LEU A 250 23.30 0.73 -12.34
C LEU A 250 22.22 1.14 -13.36
N LYS A 251 21.19 0.31 -13.52
CA LYS A 251 20.06 0.59 -14.41
C LYS A 251 19.23 1.80 -13.94
N ILE A 252 18.97 1.95 -12.64
CA ILE A 252 18.22 3.08 -12.10
C ILE A 252 19.02 4.38 -12.18
N LEU A 253 20.31 4.32 -11.86
CA LEU A 253 21.19 5.47 -11.88
C LEU A 253 21.54 5.91 -13.32
N ASP A 254 21.60 4.99 -14.27
CA ASP A 254 21.83 5.21 -15.72
C ASP A 254 22.84 6.33 -16.00
N THR A 255 24.08 6.12 -15.54
CA THR A 255 25.11 7.17 -15.59
C THR A 255 26.38 6.66 -16.26
N PRO A 256 26.86 7.30 -17.34
CA PRO A 256 28.12 6.96 -17.94
C PRO A 256 29.29 7.08 -16.94
N GLY A 257 30.14 6.05 -16.92
CA GLY A 257 31.28 5.99 -16.00
C GLY A 257 31.00 5.47 -14.59
N LEU A 258 29.75 5.18 -14.24
CA LEU A 258 29.41 4.51 -13.00
C LEU A 258 29.64 2.99 -13.16
N THR A 259 30.45 2.41 -12.30
CA THR A 259 30.79 0.98 -12.31
C THR A 259 30.15 0.22 -11.14
N GLU A 260 30.05 -1.12 -11.26
CA GLU A 260 29.58 -1.97 -10.17
C GLU A 260 30.43 -1.81 -8.91
N ASP A 261 31.75 -1.68 -9.05
CA ASP A 261 32.66 -1.47 -7.93
C ASP A 261 32.41 -0.15 -7.19
N MET A 262 32.08 0.93 -7.92
CA MET A 262 31.73 2.21 -7.29
C MET A 262 30.43 2.07 -6.50
N VAL A 263 29.41 1.43 -7.03
CA VAL A 263 28.15 1.17 -6.33
C VAL A 263 28.38 0.27 -5.12
N ALA A 264 29.16 -0.81 -5.27
CA ALA A 264 29.50 -1.73 -4.18
C ALA A 264 30.23 -1.02 -3.03
N ASN A 265 31.24 -0.19 -3.35
CA ASN A 265 31.97 0.60 -2.35
C ASN A 265 31.06 1.59 -1.62
N ARG A 266 30.09 2.20 -2.30
CA ARG A 266 29.10 3.07 -1.65
C ARG A 266 28.14 2.28 -0.78
N ALA A 267 27.66 1.10 -1.24
CA ALA A 267 26.82 0.21 -0.45
C ALA A 267 27.51 -0.23 0.85
N VAL A 268 28.79 -0.56 0.82
CA VAL A 268 29.59 -0.89 2.01
C VAL A 268 29.60 0.29 2.99
N ARG A 269 29.81 1.51 2.51
CA ARG A 269 29.76 2.70 3.39
C ARG A 269 28.38 2.93 3.99
N LEU A 270 27.30 2.66 3.24
CA LEU A 270 25.94 2.74 3.76
C LEU A 270 25.66 1.66 4.81
N VAL A 271 26.28 0.47 4.71
CA VAL A 271 26.23 -0.55 5.77
C VAL A 271 26.91 -0.05 7.03
N TYR A 272 28.14 0.49 6.94
CA TYR A 272 28.82 1.08 8.11
C TYR A 272 28.07 2.28 8.68
N GLY A 273 27.36 3.04 7.85
CA GLY A 273 26.50 4.16 8.26
C GLY A 273 25.13 3.73 8.80
N GLY A 274 24.86 2.42 8.93
CA GLY A 274 23.62 1.89 9.49
C GLY A 274 22.38 2.09 8.62
N LYS A 275 22.52 2.46 7.34
CA LYS A 275 21.40 2.62 6.40
C LYS A 275 21.07 1.33 5.63
N LEU A 276 22.05 0.46 5.47
CA LEU A 276 21.90 -0.87 4.88
C LEU A 276 22.34 -1.94 5.87
N SER A 277 21.84 -3.14 5.65
CA SER A 277 22.21 -4.35 6.37
C SER A 277 22.44 -5.47 5.37
N CYS A 278 23.35 -6.37 5.71
CA CYS A 278 23.67 -7.54 4.91
C CYS A 278 23.44 -8.80 5.73
N TYR A 279 22.88 -9.80 5.08
CA TYR A 279 22.78 -11.13 5.63
C TYR A 279 23.18 -12.13 4.54
N GLN A 280 24.35 -12.72 4.67
CA GLN A 280 25.00 -13.52 3.60
C GLN A 280 25.13 -12.67 2.32
N GLU A 281 24.63 -13.15 1.16
CA GLU A 281 24.65 -12.45 -0.13
C GLU A 281 23.43 -11.52 -0.33
N MET A 282 22.60 -11.33 0.70
CA MET A 282 21.36 -10.55 0.60
C MET A 282 21.54 -9.16 1.20
N ILE A 283 21.14 -8.14 0.46
CA ILE A 283 21.22 -6.72 0.82
C ILE A 283 19.83 -6.21 1.19
N PHE A 284 19.73 -5.58 2.34
CA PHE A 284 18.50 -5.03 2.93
C PHE A 284 18.65 -3.54 3.21
N ARG A 285 17.52 -2.84 3.26
CA ARG A 285 17.45 -1.65 4.11
C ARG A 285 17.48 -2.09 5.57
N THR A 286 18.10 -1.27 6.43
CA THR A 286 18.28 -1.64 7.86
C THR A 286 16.94 -1.89 8.55
N GLU A 287 15.89 -1.10 8.22
CA GLU A 287 14.55 -1.25 8.79
C GLU A 287 13.94 -2.62 8.44
N ALA A 288 14.11 -3.05 7.19
CA ALA A 288 13.59 -4.34 6.71
C ALA A 288 14.32 -5.52 7.37
N ALA A 289 15.66 -5.43 7.50
CA ALA A 289 16.45 -6.44 8.20
C ALA A 289 16.07 -6.54 9.68
N ASN A 290 15.88 -5.39 10.33
CA ASN A 290 15.47 -5.32 11.73
C ASN A 290 14.06 -5.90 11.93
N ALA A 291 13.13 -5.67 11.00
CA ALA A 291 11.78 -6.23 11.08
C ALA A 291 11.80 -7.77 11.01
N GLU A 292 12.63 -8.37 10.12
CA GLU A 292 12.79 -9.83 10.09
C GLU A 292 13.43 -10.37 11.37
N ASN A 293 14.54 -9.78 11.84
CA ASN A 293 15.23 -10.19 13.07
C ASN A 293 14.29 -10.11 14.26
N HIS A 294 13.58 -9.01 14.39
CA HIS A 294 12.61 -8.79 15.47
C HIS A 294 11.51 -9.85 15.48
N LEU A 295 10.95 -10.17 14.30
CA LEU A 295 9.93 -11.23 14.19
C LEU A 295 10.50 -12.60 14.59
N VAL A 296 11.74 -12.93 14.20
CA VAL A 296 12.42 -14.17 14.60
C VAL A 296 12.56 -14.25 16.12
N GLU A 297 13.02 -13.18 16.77
CA GLU A 297 13.15 -13.11 18.23
C GLU A 297 11.80 -13.30 18.93
N LYS A 298 10.75 -12.65 18.44
CA LYS A 298 9.40 -12.79 19.01
C LYS A 298 8.83 -14.19 18.86
N ILE A 299 9.01 -14.82 17.72
CA ILE A 299 8.61 -16.22 17.50
C ILE A 299 9.36 -17.13 18.46
N LYS A 300 10.66 -16.94 18.60
CA LYS A 300 11.49 -17.70 19.54
C LYS A 300 11.00 -17.53 20.98
N MET A 301 10.77 -16.29 21.42
CA MET A 301 10.23 -15.99 22.75
C MET A 301 8.89 -16.68 22.98
N LEU A 302 7.98 -16.68 22.00
CA LEU A 302 6.68 -17.33 22.11
C LEU A 302 6.81 -18.85 22.24
N LEU A 303 7.73 -19.47 21.49
CA LEU A 303 8.02 -20.90 21.61
C LEU A 303 8.69 -21.24 22.94
N ASP A 304 9.58 -20.37 23.46
CA ASP A 304 10.31 -20.57 24.73
C ASP A 304 9.45 -20.32 25.97
N SER A 305 8.43 -19.47 25.86
CA SER A 305 7.56 -19.09 26.98
C SER A 305 6.70 -20.25 27.54
N GLY A 306 6.70 -21.37 26.83
CA GLY A 306 5.92 -22.55 27.18
C GLY A 306 4.42 -22.38 26.90
N PHE A 307 3.75 -23.50 26.72
CA PHE A 307 2.32 -23.56 26.45
C PHE A 307 1.54 -23.77 27.77
N ARG A 308 0.54 -22.92 28.04
CA ARG A 308 -0.16 -22.92 29.31
C ARG A 308 -1.45 -23.76 29.33
N CYS A 309 -2.03 -24.03 28.16
CA CYS A 309 -3.28 -24.76 28.06
C CYS A 309 -3.04 -26.27 27.99
N THR A 310 -3.62 -27.01 28.92
CA THR A 310 -3.53 -28.48 28.95
C THR A 310 -4.93 -29.06 28.91
N TYR A 311 -5.14 -30.07 28.12
CA TYR A 311 -6.41 -30.78 27.98
C TYR A 311 -6.27 -32.17 28.61
N SER A 312 -7.20 -32.58 29.47
CA SER A 312 -7.18 -33.91 30.10
C SER A 312 -7.29 -35.03 29.05
N ASN A 313 -8.17 -34.84 28.07
CA ASN A 313 -8.32 -35.76 26.95
C ASN A 313 -8.81 -34.97 25.71
N LEU A 314 -7.88 -34.46 24.92
CA LEU A 314 -8.18 -33.65 23.74
C LEU A 314 -8.91 -34.44 22.66
N GLU A 315 -8.66 -35.74 22.51
CA GLU A 315 -9.39 -36.58 21.56
C GLU A 315 -10.85 -36.67 21.90
N ALA A 316 -11.17 -36.87 23.18
CA ALA A 316 -12.56 -36.89 23.63
C ALA A 316 -13.28 -35.54 23.46
N GLU A 317 -12.55 -34.43 23.65
CA GLU A 317 -13.12 -33.10 23.41
C GLU A 317 -13.43 -32.89 21.91
N ILE A 318 -12.55 -33.38 21.01
CA ILE A 318 -12.79 -33.33 19.57
C ILE A 318 -13.98 -34.23 19.19
N ASP A 319 -14.09 -35.44 19.74
CA ASP A 319 -15.24 -36.33 19.51
C ASP A 319 -16.55 -35.68 19.99
N ALA A 320 -16.54 -35.04 21.11
CA ALA A 320 -17.71 -34.31 21.64
C ALA A 320 -18.10 -33.15 20.71
N GLU A 321 -17.13 -32.42 20.22
CA GLU A 321 -17.38 -31.30 19.28
C GLU A 321 -17.89 -31.80 17.91
N GLU A 322 -17.41 -32.93 17.39
CA GLU A 322 -17.96 -33.57 16.20
C GLU A 322 -19.45 -33.93 16.37
N MET A 323 -19.83 -34.42 17.57
CA MET A 323 -21.24 -34.69 17.92
C MET A 323 -22.07 -33.40 17.95
N ASN A 324 -21.55 -32.34 18.55
CA ASN A 324 -22.21 -31.02 18.63
C ASN A 324 -22.43 -30.43 17.21
N LEU A 325 -21.44 -30.53 16.37
CA LEU A 325 -21.48 -30.07 15.00
C LEU A 325 -22.30 -30.99 14.06
N ARG A 326 -22.68 -32.17 14.54
CA ARG A 326 -23.33 -33.23 13.76
C ARG A 326 -22.57 -33.59 12.49
N LEU A 327 -21.24 -33.55 12.58
CA LEU A 327 -20.36 -33.74 11.44
C LEU A 327 -19.04 -34.38 11.92
N ARG A 328 -18.48 -35.29 11.15
CA ARG A 328 -17.14 -35.83 11.39
C ARG A 328 -16.08 -35.03 10.66
N LEU A 329 -15.05 -34.64 11.36
CA LEU A 329 -13.87 -34.01 10.80
C LEU A 329 -13.04 -35.06 10.02
N ALA A 330 -12.51 -34.68 8.89
CA ALA A 330 -11.52 -35.53 8.19
C ALA A 330 -10.23 -35.64 9.05
N PRO A 331 -9.45 -36.69 8.84
CA PRO A 331 -8.22 -36.91 9.62
C PRO A 331 -7.29 -35.68 9.65
N GLU A 332 -7.10 -35.01 8.51
CA GLU A 332 -6.30 -33.77 8.41
C GLU A 332 -6.89 -32.61 9.21
N GLN A 333 -8.22 -32.46 9.17
CA GLN A 333 -8.92 -31.42 9.93
C GLN A 333 -8.85 -31.69 11.43
N ARG A 334 -9.03 -32.94 11.83
CA ARG A 334 -8.90 -33.38 13.23
C ARG A 334 -7.47 -33.13 13.76
N ASN A 335 -6.46 -33.47 12.94
CA ASN A 335 -5.07 -33.18 13.27
C ASN A 335 -4.79 -31.69 13.39
N ALA A 336 -5.40 -30.85 12.53
CA ALA A 336 -5.28 -29.39 12.61
C ALA A 336 -5.85 -28.83 13.92
N VAL A 337 -7.02 -29.29 14.36
CA VAL A 337 -7.60 -28.91 15.65
C VAL A 337 -6.71 -29.34 16.81
N LYS A 338 -6.23 -30.58 16.79
CA LYS A 338 -5.34 -31.13 17.81
C LYS A 338 -4.03 -30.34 17.89
N MET A 339 -3.36 -30.11 16.77
CA MET A 339 -2.11 -29.34 16.70
C MET A 339 -2.31 -27.92 17.20
N ALA A 340 -3.38 -27.24 16.74
CA ALA A 340 -3.68 -25.88 17.14
C ALA A 340 -3.88 -25.77 18.66
N LEU A 341 -4.63 -26.67 19.26
CA LEU A 341 -4.92 -26.65 20.69
C LEU A 341 -3.76 -27.13 21.58
N SER A 342 -2.71 -27.70 20.97
CA SER A 342 -1.55 -28.23 21.72
C SER A 342 -0.24 -27.46 21.49
N SER A 343 -0.28 -26.31 20.82
CA SER A 343 0.93 -25.54 20.46
C SER A 343 0.78 -24.07 20.86
N SER A 344 1.88 -23.43 21.27
CA SER A 344 1.91 -21.98 21.52
C SER A 344 1.72 -21.16 20.25
N ILE A 345 2.24 -21.67 19.13
CA ILE A 345 2.02 -21.13 17.79
C ILE A 345 1.73 -22.28 16.83
N ALA A 346 0.73 -22.11 15.97
CA ALA A 346 0.32 -23.09 14.99
C ALA A 346 -0.07 -22.43 13.66
N VAL A 347 0.27 -23.07 12.54
CA VAL A 347 -0.11 -22.63 11.20
C VAL A 347 -1.02 -23.67 10.56
N ILE A 348 -2.20 -23.26 10.10
CA ILE A 348 -3.12 -24.08 9.32
C ILE A 348 -3.24 -23.49 7.94
N THR A 349 -2.81 -24.20 6.92
CA THR A 349 -2.88 -23.73 5.54
C THR A 349 -3.70 -24.66 4.67
N GLY A 350 -4.46 -24.10 3.75
CA GLY A 350 -5.27 -24.88 2.82
C GLY A 350 -6.06 -24.01 1.87
N GLY A 351 -6.43 -24.57 0.73
CA GLY A 351 -7.25 -23.90 -0.27
C GLY A 351 -8.67 -23.60 0.20
N PRO A 352 -9.47 -22.92 -0.62
CA PRO A 352 -10.89 -22.71 -0.33
C PRO A 352 -11.64 -24.04 -0.32
N GLY A 353 -12.63 -24.14 0.57
CA GLY A 353 -13.45 -25.36 0.69
C GLY A 353 -12.79 -26.52 1.42
N THR A 354 -11.58 -26.36 1.98
CA THR A 354 -10.92 -27.39 2.80
C THR A 354 -11.43 -27.46 4.24
N GLY A 355 -12.37 -26.60 4.60
CA GLY A 355 -12.99 -26.60 5.92
C GLY A 355 -12.27 -25.72 6.96
N LYS A 356 -11.44 -24.75 6.55
CA LYS A 356 -10.76 -23.82 7.50
C LYS A 356 -11.73 -23.19 8.49
N THR A 357 -12.87 -22.72 8.03
CA THR A 357 -13.90 -22.09 8.89
C THR A 357 -14.51 -23.07 9.91
N LEU A 358 -14.67 -24.33 9.52
CA LEU A 358 -15.13 -25.38 10.40
C LEU A 358 -14.11 -25.66 11.51
N ILE A 359 -12.84 -25.74 11.12
CA ILE A 359 -11.71 -25.92 12.06
C ILE A 359 -11.61 -24.73 13.02
N GLN A 360 -11.74 -23.49 12.55
CA GLN A 360 -11.78 -22.30 13.38
C GLN A 360 -12.85 -22.42 14.47
N ARG A 361 -14.08 -22.79 14.06
CA ARG A 361 -15.19 -22.96 14.97
C ARG A 361 -14.91 -24.05 16.01
N ALA A 362 -14.47 -25.23 15.57
CA ALA A 362 -14.15 -26.33 16.47
C ALA A 362 -13.06 -25.95 17.50
N ILE A 363 -11.99 -25.28 17.06
CA ILE A 363 -10.93 -24.78 17.95
C ILE A 363 -11.50 -23.82 19.00
N LEU A 364 -12.31 -22.84 18.58
CA LEU A 364 -12.85 -21.82 19.47
C LEU A 364 -13.86 -22.41 20.46
N ASP A 365 -14.71 -23.33 20.02
CA ASP A 365 -15.74 -23.96 20.87
C ASP A 365 -15.09 -24.89 21.90
N ILE A 366 -14.11 -25.72 21.51
CA ILE A 366 -13.34 -26.55 22.44
C ILE A 366 -12.54 -25.69 23.42
N TYR A 367 -11.87 -24.65 22.96
CA TYR A 367 -11.09 -23.76 23.81
C TYR A 367 -11.96 -23.07 24.87
N ARG A 368 -13.10 -22.50 24.44
CA ARG A 368 -14.03 -21.80 25.35
C ARG A 368 -14.65 -22.73 26.38
N LYS A 369 -14.98 -23.96 25.99
CA LYS A 369 -15.52 -24.97 26.92
C LYS A 369 -14.54 -25.29 28.04
N ASN A 370 -13.25 -25.42 27.72
CA ASN A 370 -12.23 -25.80 28.69
C ASN A 370 -11.62 -24.61 29.45
N TYR A 371 -11.69 -23.41 28.89
CA TYR A 371 -11.11 -22.17 29.44
C TYR A 371 -12.10 -21.00 29.34
N PRO A 372 -13.25 -21.06 30.10
CA PRO A 372 -14.31 -20.07 29.94
C PRO A 372 -13.91 -18.65 30.35
N ASP A 373 -12.92 -18.49 31.25
CA ASP A 373 -12.44 -17.20 31.75
C ASP A 373 -11.37 -16.59 30.88
N ASN A 374 -10.81 -17.36 29.96
CA ASN A 374 -9.75 -16.87 29.06
C ASN A 374 -10.32 -15.97 27.95
N GLN A 375 -9.57 -14.93 27.63
CA GLN A 375 -9.93 -14.00 26.58
C GLN A 375 -9.49 -14.51 25.20
N ILE A 376 -10.38 -14.42 24.23
CA ILE A 376 -10.13 -14.79 22.84
C ILE A 376 -10.18 -13.54 21.97
N CYS A 377 -9.14 -13.35 21.14
CA CYS A 377 -9.11 -12.33 20.08
C CYS A 377 -9.14 -13.01 18.72
N CYS A 378 -10.20 -12.75 17.96
CA CYS A 378 -10.30 -13.17 16.57
C CYS A 378 -10.04 -11.97 15.66
N CYS A 379 -9.10 -12.08 14.72
CA CYS A 379 -8.80 -11.00 13.82
C CYS A 379 -8.39 -11.47 12.42
N ALA A 380 -8.42 -10.53 11.46
CA ALA A 380 -8.02 -10.77 10.09
C ALA A 380 -7.37 -9.50 9.48
N PRO A 381 -6.59 -9.60 8.40
CA PRO A 381 -5.99 -8.42 7.75
C PRO A 381 -7.01 -7.44 7.16
N THR A 382 -8.19 -7.91 6.72
CA THR A 382 -9.21 -7.08 6.05
C THR A 382 -10.54 -7.09 6.77
N GLY A 383 -11.35 -6.02 6.55
CA GLY A 383 -12.70 -5.90 7.09
C GLY A 383 -13.61 -7.03 6.63
N GLN A 384 -13.59 -7.37 5.33
CA GLN A 384 -14.40 -8.46 4.77
C GLN A 384 -14.08 -9.82 5.41
N ALA A 385 -12.80 -10.13 5.61
CA ALA A 385 -12.39 -11.37 6.27
C ALA A 385 -12.83 -11.40 7.74
N SER A 386 -12.70 -10.29 8.47
CA SER A 386 -13.15 -10.21 9.87
C SER A 386 -14.67 -10.32 10.00
N THR A 387 -15.44 -9.71 9.10
CA THR A 387 -16.90 -9.85 9.06
C THR A 387 -17.31 -11.31 8.77
N LYS A 388 -16.67 -11.94 7.78
CA LYS A 388 -16.91 -13.36 7.46
C LYS A 388 -16.57 -14.27 8.65
N MET A 389 -15.45 -14.01 9.32
CA MET A 389 -15.04 -14.76 10.51
C MET A 389 -16.07 -14.62 11.64
N ARG A 390 -16.58 -13.41 11.90
CA ARG A 390 -17.65 -13.15 12.88
C ARG A 390 -18.93 -13.91 12.56
N GLN A 391 -19.39 -13.86 11.30
CA GLN A 391 -20.60 -14.53 10.85
C GLN A 391 -20.50 -16.05 10.94
N SER A 392 -19.31 -16.60 10.69
CA SER A 392 -19.12 -18.06 10.63
C SER A 392 -18.80 -18.71 11.98
N THR A 393 -18.14 -17.99 12.87
CA THR A 393 -17.74 -18.52 14.19
C THR A 393 -18.65 -18.04 15.32
N GLY A 394 -19.50 -17.03 15.08
CA GLY A 394 -20.30 -16.38 16.13
C GLY A 394 -19.47 -15.53 17.12
N ASN A 395 -18.16 -15.42 16.92
CA ASN A 395 -17.26 -14.68 17.79
C ASN A 395 -17.08 -13.24 17.31
N LYS A 396 -16.84 -12.31 18.25
CA LYS A 396 -16.40 -10.95 17.87
C LYS A 396 -15.08 -11.04 17.13
N ALA A 397 -15.03 -10.47 15.93
CA ALA A 397 -13.81 -10.40 15.13
C ALA A 397 -13.60 -8.99 14.58
N SER A 398 -12.36 -8.58 14.45
CA SER A 398 -11.98 -7.25 13.95
C SER A 398 -10.80 -7.33 12.99
N THR A 399 -10.44 -6.22 12.37
CA THR A 399 -9.17 -6.19 11.64
C THR A 399 -7.99 -6.17 12.63
N ILE A 400 -6.83 -6.71 12.20
CA ILE A 400 -5.60 -6.68 13.01
C ILE A 400 -5.28 -5.24 13.42
N HIS A 401 -5.37 -4.29 12.49
CA HIS A 401 -5.15 -2.87 12.77
C HIS A 401 -6.05 -2.33 13.89
N LYS A 402 -7.35 -2.68 13.86
CA LYS A 402 -8.32 -2.28 14.91
C LYS A 402 -8.01 -2.97 16.22
N ALA A 403 -7.68 -4.26 16.22
CA ALA A 403 -7.32 -5.01 17.42
C ALA A 403 -6.08 -4.44 18.12
N LEU A 404 -5.09 -3.98 17.35
CA LEU A 404 -3.84 -3.40 17.84
C LEU A 404 -3.89 -1.88 18.03
N ASN A 405 -5.01 -1.23 17.69
CA ASN A 405 -5.19 0.23 17.71
C ASN A 405 -4.12 0.97 16.87
N ILE A 406 -3.76 0.41 15.71
CA ILE A 406 -2.77 0.97 14.79
C ILE A 406 -3.49 1.58 13.59
N ARG A 407 -3.06 2.77 13.15
CA ARG A 407 -3.54 3.39 11.92
C ARG A 407 -2.79 2.80 10.72
N ALA A 408 -3.52 2.50 9.64
CA ALA A 408 -2.90 2.09 8.39
C ALA A 408 -2.03 3.27 7.86
N GLY A 409 -0.74 3.04 7.67
CA GLY A 409 0.24 4.06 7.27
C GLY A 409 1.28 4.39 8.35
N ASP A 410 0.98 4.15 9.63
CA ASP A 410 1.89 4.45 10.75
C ASP A 410 2.67 3.23 11.26
N LEU A 411 2.74 2.17 10.46
CA LEU A 411 3.33 0.87 10.87
C LEU A 411 4.79 0.94 11.32
N THR A 412 5.53 1.97 10.94
CA THR A 412 6.95 2.07 11.28
C THR A 412 7.22 2.73 12.65
N PHE A 413 6.27 3.52 13.16
CA PHE A 413 6.50 4.38 14.34
C PHE A 413 5.50 4.17 15.49
N CYS A 414 4.43 3.40 15.27
CA CYS A 414 3.41 3.13 16.29
C CYS A 414 3.76 1.91 17.14
N LYS A 415 3.65 2.04 18.45
CA LYS A 415 3.64 0.88 19.34
C LYS A 415 2.25 0.26 19.33
N PRO A 416 2.12 -1.06 19.09
CA PRO A 416 0.83 -1.74 19.14
C PRO A 416 0.28 -1.74 20.58
N GLN A 417 -1.03 -1.67 20.71
CA GLN A 417 -1.68 -1.89 21.98
C GLN A 417 -1.54 -3.38 22.38
N PRO A 418 -1.02 -3.70 23.58
CA PRO A 418 -0.95 -5.08 24.03
C PRO A 418 -2.32 -5.75 24.06
N LEU A 419 -2.39 -6.98 23.57
CA LEU A 419 -3.60 -7.79 23.61
C LEU A 419 -3.71 -8.48 24.96
N SER A 420 -4.88 -8.36 25.61
CA SER A 420 -5.18 -9.10 26.84
C SER A 420 -5.54 -10.57 26.56
N ALA A 421 -5.67 -10.96 25.30
CA ALA A 421 -6.14 -12.28 24.89
C ALA A 421 -5.15 -13.40 25.22
N ASP A 422 -5.70 -14.53 25.69
CA ASP A 422 -4.99 -15.78 25.95
C ASP A 422 -4.82 -16.59 24.67
N LEU A 423 -5.81 -16.51 23.78
CA LEU A 423 -5.81 -17.08 22.45
C LEU A 423 -6.04 -16.00 21.41
N VAL A 424 -5.11 -15.88 20.47
CA VAL A 424 -5.25 -15.04 19.28
C VAL A 424 -5.38 -15.93 18.05
N LEU A 425 -6.49 -15.79 17.31
CA LEU A 425 -6.74 -16.54 16.10
C LEU A 425 -6.82 -15.56 14.92
N VAL A 426 -5.96 -15.75 13.92
CA VAL A 426 -5.83 -14.88 12.77
C VAL A 426 -6.19 -15.63 11.50
N ASP A 427 -7.19 -15.15 10.77
CA ASP A 427 -7.55 -15.70 9.45
C ASP A 427 -6.95 -14.87 8.31
N GLU A 428 -6.92 -15.43 7.09
CA GLU A 428 -6.37 -14.83 5.87
C GLU A 428 -4.91 -14.33 6.02
N VAL A 429 -4.08 -15.09 6.73
CA VAL A 429 -2.67 -14.74 7.03
C VAL A 429 -1.80 -14.62 5.77
N SER A 430 -2.23 -15.11 4.61
CA SER A 430 -1.56 -14.86 3.32
C SER A 430 -1.35 -13.37 3.02
N MET A 431 -2.20 -12.51 3.59
CA MET A 431 -2.15 -11.05 3.41
C MET A 431 -1.30 -10.32 4.47
N LEU A 432 -0.69 -11.05 5.41
CA LEU A 432 0.10 -10.48 6.49
C LEU A 432 1.52 -10.18 6.00
N ASP A 433 1.91 -8.90 6.00
CA ASP A 433 3.29 -8.47 5.71
C ASP A 433 4.18 -8.52 6.95
N ILE A 434 5.49 -8.28 6.76
CA ILE A 434 6.48 -8.40 7.82
C ILE A 434 6.27 -7.40 8.96
N TYR A 435 5.86 -6.17 8.66
CA TYR A 435 5.68 -5.11 9.65
C TYR A 435 4.44 -5.35 10.51
N LEU A 436 3.31 -5.66 9.85
CA LEU A 436 2.07 -5.98 10.56
C LEU A 436 2.21 -7.27 11.38
N ALA A 437 2.98 -8.26 10.88
CA ALA A 437 3.33 -9.44 11.65
C ALA A 437 4.15 -9.08 12.90
N GLY A 438 5.18 -8.24 12.76
CA GLY A 438 5.96 -7.77 13.90
C GLY A 438 5.08 -7.15 14.99
N HIS A 439 4.19 -6.23 14.62
CA HIS A 439 3.25 -5.62 15.57
C HIS A 439 2.28 -6.61 16.20
N LEU A 440 1.79 -7.60 15.43
CA LEU A 440 0.93 -8.65 15.98
C LEU A 440 1.66 -9.46 17.05
N PHE A 441 2.89 -9.88 16.77
CA PHE A 441 3.70 -10.64 17.73
C PHE A 441 4.12 -9.83 18.95
N ASP A 442 4.38 -8.53 18.77
CA ASP A 442 4.66 -7.60 19.90
C ASP A 442 3.50 -7.43 20.86
N ALA A 443 2.28 -7.51 20.33
CA ALA A 443 1.08 -7.33 21.10
C ALA A 443 0.67 -8.58 21.92
N LEU A 444 1.23 -9.74 21.61
CA LEU A 444 0.89 -10.99 22.30
C LEU A 444 1.40 -10.96 23.74
N LYS A 445 0.57 -11.43 24.64
CA LYS A 445 1.00 -11.58 26.04
C LYS A 445 1.90 -12.82 26.22
N PRO A 446 2.86 -12.80 27.16
CA PRO A 446 3.68 -13.96 27.48
C PRO A 446 2.82 -15.18 27.86
N GLY A 447 3.09 -16.33 27.23
CA GLY A 447 2.32 -17.57 27.40
C GLY A 447 0.95 -17.58 26.72
N GLY A 448 0.65 -16.55 25.89
CA GLY A 448 -0.50 -16.56 25.00
C GLY A 448 -0.32 -17.53 23.84
N GLN A 449 -1.42 -17.89 23.19
CA GLN A 449 -1.45 -18.81 22.06
C GLN A 449 -1.78 -18.05 20.77
N LEU A 450 -1.08 -18.36 19.67
CA LEU A 450 -1.29 -17.77 18.34
C LEU A 450 -1.61 -18.85 17.31
N ILE A 451 -2.78 -18.77 16.70
CA ILE A 451 -3.19 -19.65 15.61
C ILE A 451 -3.32 -18.84 14.32
N LEU A 452 -2.52 -19.20 13.34
CA LEU A 452 -2.44 -18.54 12.04
C LEU A 452 -3.10 -19.42 10.96
N ILE A 453 -4.15 -18.90 10.33
CA ILE A 453 -4.93 -19.65 9.32
C ILE A 453 -4.89 -18.88 7.99
N GLY A 454 -4.60 -19.58 6.89
CA GLY A 454 -4.56 -18.93 5.59
C GLY A 454 -4.39 -19.91 4.43
N ASP A 455 -4.15 -19.36 3.25
CA ASP A 455 -3.88 -20.12 2.05
C ASP A 455 -2.58 -19.63 1.42
N ALA A 456 -1.52 -20.45 1.52
CA ALA A 456 -0.18 -20.09 1.04
C ALA A 456 -0.09 -19.98 -0.50
N ASP A 457 -1.08 -20.50 -1.23
CA ASP A 457 -1.12 -20.48 -2.69
C ASP A 457 -1.88 -19.26 -3.25
N GLN A 458 -2.57 -18.47 -2.40
CA GLN A 458 -3.19 -17.20 -2.77
C GLN A 458 -2.17 -16.07 -2.95
N LEU A 459 -2.65 -14.92 -3.43
CA LEU A 459 -1.85 -13.70 -3.52
C LEU A 459 -1.21 -13.37 -2.17
N PRO A 460 0.08 -13.04 -2.14
CA PRO A 460 0.76 -12.61 -0.93
C PRO A 460 0.27 -11.23 -0.47
N SER A 461 0.77 -10.76 0.68
CA SER A 461 0.52 -9.41 1.21
C SER A 461 0.84 -8.32 0.19
N VAL A 462 0.18 -7.16 0.29
CA VAL A 462 0.55 -5.97 -0.50
C VAL A 462 1.89 -5.41 0.00
N GLY A 463 2.09 -5.38 1.32
CA GLY A 463 3.36 -5.01 1.93
C GLY A 463 4.46 -6.06 1.74
N PRO A 464 5.72 -5.72 2.09
CA PRO A 464 6.87 -6.57 1.82
C PRO A 464 6.95 -7.79 2.74
N GLY A 465 7.63 -8.83 2.25
CA GLY A 465 7.79 -10.11 2.91
C GLY A 465 6.74 -11.14 2.47
N ALA A 466 6.90 -12.37 2.93
CA ALA A 466 6.01 -13.50 2.63
C ALA A 466 5.81 -14.37 3.88
N VAL A 467 5.34 -13.74 4.97
CA VAL A 467 5.34 -14.31 6.32
C VAL A 467 4.78 -15.73 6.37
N LEU A 468 3.56 -15.97 5.86
CA LEU A 468 2.96 -17.31 5.89
C LEU A 468 3.83 -18.37 5.19
N ARG A 469 4.34 -18.05 3.99
CA ARG A 469 5.18 -18.97 3.21
C ARG A 469 6.51 -19.25 3.91
N GLU A 470 7.11 -18.22 4.50
CA GLU A 470 8.37 -18.33 5.22
C GLU A 470 8.24 -19.11 6.53
N LEU A 471 7.15 -18.92 7.28
CA LEU A 471 6.85 -19.72 8.46
C LEU A 471 6.71 -21.20 8.10
N ILE A 472 6.00 -21.51 7.02
CA ILE A 472 5.86 -22.88 6.52
C ILE A 472 7.22 -23.45 6.07
N ALA A 473 7.98 -22.68 5.28
CA ALA A 473 9.27 -23.10 4.76
C ALA A 473 10.36 -23.25 5.83
N SER A 474 10.21 -22.56 6.96
CA SER A 474 11.16 -22.68 8.08
C SER A 474 11.17 -24.07 8.71
N GLU A 475 10.07 -24.81 8.64
CA GLU A 475 9.86 -26.08 9.34
C GLU A 475 10.16 -26.04 10.86
N ARG A 476 10.07 -24.84 11.46
CA ARG A 476 10.31 -24.62 12.89
C ARG A 476 9.05 -24.41 13.71
N ILE A 477 7.93 -24.24 13.01
CA ILE A 477 6.62 -24.02 13.59
C ILE A 477 5.70 -25.18 13.19
N PRO A 478 4.83 -25.68 14.06
CA PRO A 478 3.83 -26.70 13.71
C PRO A 478 2.92 -26.22 12.58
N VAL A 479 2.85 -26.99 11.49
CA VAL A 479 2.05 -26.68 10.30
C VAL A 479 1.18 -27.87 9.92
N VAL A 480 -0.11 -27.64 9.69
CA VAL A 480 -0.99 -28.62 9.05
C VAL A 480 -1.46 -28.07 7.71
N ARG A 481 -1.31 -28.87 6.66
CA ARG A 481 -1.81 -28.56 5.33
C ARG A 481 -3.10 -29.34 5.06
N LEU A 482 -4.14 -28.63 4.63
CA LEU A 482 -5.44 -29.20 4.30
C LEU A 482 -5.56 -29.30 2.77
N ASP A 483 -5.44 -30.49 2.24
CA ASP A 483 -5.46 -30.71 0.79
C ASP A 483 -6.83 -31.18 0.28
N LYS A 484 -7.66 -31.79 1.14
CA LYS A 484 -8.97 -32.30 0.76
C LYS A 484 -10.05 -31.21 0.72
N VAL A 485 -10.71 -31.05 -0.42
CA VAL A 485 -11.79 -30.08 -0.63
C VAL A 485 -13.13 -30.74 -0.32
N PHE A 486 -13.95 -30.12 0.54
CA PHE A 486 -15.25 -30.61 1.01
C PHE A 486 -16.44 -29.76 0.53
N ARG A 487 -16.20 -28.54 0.08
CA ARG A 487 -17.22 -27.50 -0.14
C ARG A 487 -18.05 -27.69 -1.40
N GLN A 488 -17.55 -28.41 -2.37
CA GLN A 488 -18.16 -28.59 -3.67
C GLN A 488 -18.41 -30.07 -3.89
N SER A 489 -19.50 -30.41 -4.63
CA SER A 489 -19.73 -31.79 -5.04
C SER A 489 -18.44 -32.36 -5.64
N ALA A 490 -18.20 -33.66 -5.48
CA ALA A 490 -16.99 -34.37 -5.93
C ALA A 490 -16.60 -34.16 -7.41
N GLY A 491 -17.39 -33.41 -8.18
CA GLY A 491 -17.19 -33.08 -9.59
C GLY A 491 -17.13 -31.61 -9.94
N SER A 492 -16.99 -30.68 -8.96
CA SER A 492 -16.91 -29.24 -9.28
C SER A 492 -15.63 -28.90 -10.02
N ARG A 493 -15.80 -28.40 -11.26
CA ARG A 493 -14.65 -27.92 -12.07
C ARG A 493 -13.93 -26.75 -11.48
N ILE A 494 -14.58 -25.93 -10.65
CA ILE A 494 -13.92 -24.83 -9.93
C ILE A 494 -12.81 -25.40 -9.04
N ALA A 495 -13.10 -26.43 -8.24
CA ALA A 495 -12.13 -27.07 -7.36
C ALA A 495 -11.02 -27.81 -8.13
N ILE A 496 -11.40 -28.53 -9.18
CA ILE A 496 -10.46 -29.25 -10.05
C ILE A 496 -9.52 -28.25 -10.70
N ASN A 497 -10.04 -27.19 -11.30
CA ASN A 497 -9.27 -26.17 -11.99
C ASN A 497 -8.40 -25.35 -11.02
N ALA A 498 -8.87 -25.03 -9.83
CA ALA A 498 -8.05 -24.40 -8.80
C ALA A 498 -6.83 -25.27 -8.48
N ARG A 499 -7.00 -26.60 -8.36
CA ARG A 499 -5.88 -27.54 -8.15
C ARG A 499 -4.95 -27.60 -9.36
N LEU A 500 -5.49 -27.67 -10.59
CA LEU A 500 -4.70 -27.67 -11.82
C LEU A 500 -3.87 -26.38 -11.94
N ILE A 501 -4.48 -25.22 -11.70
CA ILE A 501 -3.80 -23.92 -11.71
C ILE A 501 -2.67 -23.89 -10.67
N ARG A 502 -2.93 -24.35 -9.45
CA ARG A 502 -1.90 -24.44 -8.38
C ARG A 502 -0.68 -25.23 -8.82
N HIS A 503 -0.86 -26.32 -9.57
CA HIS A 503 0.24 -27.14 -10.08
C HIS A 503 0.78 -26.68 -11.45
N GLY A 504 0.32 -25.54 -11.98
CA GLY A 504 0.79 -25.00 -13.25
C GLY A 504 0.29 -25.71 -14.49
N ASN A 505 -0.76 -26.52 -14.34
CA ASN A 505 -1.39 -27.22 -15.45
C ASN A 505 -2.38 -26.30 -16.16
N VAL A 506 -2.22 -26.15 -17.48
CA VAL A 506 -3.05 -25.31 -18.33
C VAL A 506 -4.25 -26.07 -18.93
N GLY A 507 -4.30 -27.40 -18.77
CA GLY A 507 -5.39 -28.24 -19.23
C GLY A 507 -6.60 -28.18 -18.32
N LEU A 508 -7.29 -27.02 -18.29
CA LEU A 508 -8.47 -26.81 -17.46
C LEU A 508 -9.71 -27.52 -18.02
N GLU A 509 -10.60 -27.91 -17.13
CA GLU A 509 -11.88 -28.53 -17.46
C GLU A 509 -12.98 -27.44 -17.53
N TYR A 510 -13.80 -27.49 -18.58
CA TYR A 510 -14.88 -26.55 -18.81
C TYR A 510 -16.25 -27.21 -18.70
N GLY A 511 -17.25 -26.46 -18.26
CA GLY A 511 -18.65 -26.90 -18.13
C GLY A 511 -19.50 -25.82 -17.46
N SER A 512 -20.70 -26.15 -16.99
CA SER A 512 -21.70 -25.19 -16.51
C SER A 512 -21.27 -24.36 -15.30
N ASP A 513 -20.34 -24.87 -14.48
CA ASP A 513 -19.78 -24.19 -13.31
C ASP A 513 -18.43 -23.51 -13.58
N PHE A 514 -17.78 -23.77 -14.74
CA PHE A 514 -16.52 -23.15 -15.15
C PHE A 514 -16.48 -22.93 -16.66
N GLU A 515 -16.61 -21.67 -17.08
CA GLU A 515 -16.71 -21.30 -18.49
C GLU A 515 -15.55 -20.43 -18.93
N PHE A 516 -15.19 -20.47 -20.21
CA PHE A 516 -14.21 -19.61 -20.84
C PHE A 516 -14.74 -19.06 -22.16
N TYR A 517 -14.79 -17.72 -22.25
CA TYR A 517 -15.13 -17.00 -23.48
C TYR A 517 -13.89 -16.34 -24.04
N ASN A 518 -13.51 -16.74 -25.25
CA ASN A 518 -12.32 -16.20 -25.89
C ASN A 518 -12.66 -14.89 -26.60
N SER A 519 -12.03 -13.81 -26.18
CA SER A 519 -12.10 -12.49 -26.82
C SER A 519 -10.76 -11.75 -26.65
N GLY A 520 -10.18 -11.32 -27.78
CA GLY A 520 -8.93 -10.55 -27.82
C GLY A 520 -9.17 -9.04 -27.96
N ASP A 521 -10.37 -8.62 -28.34
CA ASP A 521 -10.76 -7.22 -28.38
C ASP A 521 -11.18 -6.75 -26.98
N LEU A 522 -10.62 -5.61 -26.54
CA LEU A 522 -10.85 -5.11 -25.19
C LEU A 522 -12.25 -4.52 -24.99
N ASP A 523 -12.81 -3.87 -26.03
CA ASP A 523 -14.13 -3.26 -25.96
C ASP A 523 -15.24 -4.33 -26.10
N GLU A 524 -15.01 -5.34 -26.94
CA GLU A 524 -15.88 -6.52 -27.02
C GLU A 524 -15.89 -7.27 -25.69
N SER A 525 -14.71 -7.47 -25.10
CA SER A 525 -14.57 -8.12 -23.78
C SER A 525 -15.30 -7.34 -22.69
N ALA A 526 -15.23 -6.00 -22.70
CA ALA A 526 -15.92 -5.16 -21.72
C ALA A 526 -17.45 -5.29 -21.85
N ARG A 527 -17.97 -5.33 -23.08
CA ARG A 527 -19.41 -5.56 -23.35
C ARG A 527 -19.84 -6.95 -22.89
N MET A 528 -19.07 -7.99 -23.25
CA MET A 528 -19.36 -9.36 -22.84
C MET A 528 -19.33 -9.53 -21.31
N LEU A 529 -18.38 -8.88 -20.62
CA LEU A 529 -18.34 -8.86 -19.15
C LEU A 529 -19.61 -8.24 -18.56
N ALA A 530 -20.11 -7.15 -19.16
CA ALA A 530 -21.32 -6.48 -18.70
C ALA A 530 -22.58 -7.33 -18.94
N ASP A 531 -22.70 -7.98 -20.10
CA ASP A 531 -23.85 -8.84 -20.43
C ASP A 531 -23.89 -10.07 -19.51
N LEU A 532 -22.75 -10.73 -19.28
CA LEU A 532 -22.64 -11.85 -18.34
C LEU A 532 -22.91 -11.43 -16.91
N PHE A 533 -22.43 -10.24 -16.49
CA PHE A 533 -22.69 -9.72 -15.17
C PHE A 533 -24.19 -9.49 -14.93
N GLU A 534 -24.89 -8.88 -15.87
CA GLU A 534 -26.32 -8.64 -15.80
C GLU A 534 -27.09 -9.96 -15.67
N GLN A 535 -26.75 -10.97 -16.50
CA GLN A 535 -27.38 -12.28 -16.44
C GLN A 535 -27.17 -13.00 -15.10
N GLU A 536 -25.96 -12.93 -14.56
CA GLU A 536 -25.65 -13.57 -13.28
C GLU A 536 -26.26 -12.81 -12.10
N VAL A 537 -26.37 -11.47 -12.18
CA VAL A 537 -27.06 -10.65 -11.16
C VAL A 537 -28.56 -10.95 -11.12
N ILE A 538 -29.21 -11.15 -12.27
CA ILE A 538 -30.63 -11.55 -12.32
C ILE A 538 -30.83 -12.88 -11.58
N LYS A 539 -29.90 -13.85 -11.72
CA LYS A 539 -29.99 -15.16 -11.08
C LYS A 539 -29.67 -15.16 -9.60
N HIS A 540 -28.70 -14.36 -9.18
CA HIS A 540 -28.09 -14.49 -7.86
C HIS A 540 -28.18 -13.25 -6.97
N GLY A 541 -28.59 -12.11 -7.52
CA GLY A 541 -28.59 -10.82 -6.85
C GLY A 541 -27.18 -10.16 -6.87
N VAL A 542 -27.15 -8.83 -6.91
CA VAL A 542 -25.92 -8.02 -7.06
C VAL A 542 -24.88 -8.22 -5.95
N GLN A 543 -25.31 -8.60 -4.75
CA GLN A 543 -24.44 -8.90 -3.61
C GLN A 543 -23.62 -10.19 -3.80
N ASN A 544 -24.10 -11.12 -4.63
CA ASN A 544 -23.51 -12.44 -4.83
C ASN A 544 -22.69 -12.57 -6.12
N VAL A 545 -22.56 -11.48 -6.90
CA VAL A 545 -21.82 -11.47 -8.15
C VAL A 545 -20.75 -10.39 -8.13
N ALA A 546 -19.58 -10.72 -8.68
CA ALA A 546 -18.49 -9.77 -8.85
C ALA A 546 -17.77 -9.96 -10.19
N VAL A 547 -17.37 -8.86 -10.81
CA VAL A 547 -16.43 -8.87 -11.92
C VAL A 547 -15.04 -8.60 -11.36
N LEU A 548 -14.08 -9.48 -11.64
CA LEU A 548 -12.70 -9.37 -11.17
C LEU A 548 -11.75 -9.03 -12.32
N THR A 549 -10.91 -8.03 -12.13
CA THR A 549 -9.92 -7.61 -13.13
C THR A 549 -8.54 -7.46 -12.50
N PRO A 550 -7.45 -7.76 -13.23
CA PRO A 550 -6.08 -7.52 -12.75
C PRO A 550 -5.71 -6.04 -12.60
N LEU A 551 -6.29 -5.16 -13.41
CA LEU A 551 -5.93 -3.74 -13.49
C LEU A 551 -7.02 -2.81 -12.98
N ARG A 552 -6.59 -1.65 -12.45
CA ARG A 552 -7.49 -0.58 -12.04
C ARG A 552 -7.92 0.31 -13.20
N LYS A 553 -6.94 0.86 -13.94
CA LYS A 553 -7.12 1.77 -15.10
C LYS A 553 -6.38 1.20 -16.32
N LYS A 554 -6.22 1.95 -17.37
CA LYS A 554 -5.45 1.70 -18.60
C LYS A 554 -6.14 0.88 -19.70
N THR A 555 -7.16 0.11 -19.41
CA THR A 555 -7.88 -0.68 -20.42
C THR A 555 -9.39 -0.54 -20.24
N PRO A 556 -10.21 -0.72 -21.28
CA PRO A 556 -11.67 -0.76 -21.15
C PRO A 556 -12.13 -1.79 -20.11
N THR A 557 -11.39 -2.90 -19.94
CA THR A 557 -11.64 -3.96 -18.97
C THR A 557 -11.05 -3.68 -17.58
N GLY A 558 -10.48 -2.49 -17.34
CA GLY A 558 -10.02 -2.06 -16.03
C GLY A 558 -11.16 -1.71 -15.08
N LYS A 559 -10.96 -1.89 -13.77
CA LYS A 559 -11.99 -1.69 -12.73
C LYS A 559 -12.72 -0.36 -12.86
N ASP A 560 -11.98 0.74 -13.00
CA ASP A 560 -12.55 2.08 -12.99
C ASP A 560 -13.37 2.36 -14.26
N ASN A 561 -13.03 1.74 -15.39
CA ASN A 561 -13.77 1.84 -16.65
C ASN A 561 -14.98 0.91 -16.69
N LEU A 562 -14.88 -0.30 -16.12
CA LEU A 562 -15.99 -1.26 -16.06
C LEU A 562 -17.09 -0.84 -15.11
N ASN A 563 -16.77 -0.25 -13.97
CA ASN A 563 -17.74 0.05 -12.94
C ASN A 563 -18.90 0.93 -13.40
N PRO A 564 -18.71 2.04 -14.16
CA PRO A 564 -19.83 2.81 -14.72
C PRO A 564 -20.71 1.99 -15.67
N VAL A 565 -20.09 1.14 -16.51
CA VAL A 565 -20.83 0.29 -17.47
C VAL A 565 -21.69 -0.73 -16.72
N LEU A 566 -21.13 -1.41 -15.73
CA LEU A 566 -21.85 -2.42 -14.92
C LEU A 566 -22.97 -1.77 -14.09
N ARG A 567 -22.71 -0.59 -13.52
CA ARG A 567 -23.73 0.20 -12.83
C ARG A 567 -24.92 0.48 -13.74
N ASP A 568 -24.67 1.02 -14.93
CA ASP A 568 -25.74 1.45 -15.84
C ASP A 568 -26.58 0.27 -16.34
N ARG A 569 -26.06 -0.99 -16.32
CA ARG A 569 -26.83 -2.22 -16.58
C ARG A 569 -27.75 -2.59 -15.42
N ILE A 570 -27.27 -2.44 -14.18
CA ILE A 570 -28.01 -2.92 -12.99
C ILE A 570 -28.79 -1.79 -12.31
N ASN A 571 -28.28 -0.59 -12.34
CA ASN A 571 -28.83 0.59 -11.70
C ASN A 571 -28.88 1.77 -12.68
N PRO A 572 -29.68 1.70 -13.78
CA PRO A 572 -29.73 2.74 -14.81
C PRO A 572 -30.25 4.07 -14.26
N PRO A 573 -29.95 5.20 -14.92
CA PRO A 573 -30.55 6.48 -14.58
C PRO A 573 -32.05 6.42 -14.79
N ALA A 574 -32.81 7.09 -13.91
CA ALA A 574 -34.26 7.18 -14.03
C ALA A 574 -34.74 8.59 -13.61
N PRO A 575 -35.85 9.08 -14.16
CA PRO A 575 -36.42 10.35 -13.74
C PRO A 575 -36.66 10.38 -12.22
N GLY A 576 -36.17 11.44 -11.55
CA GLY A 576 -36.32 11.60 -10.10
C GLY A 576 -35.35 10.79 -9.24
N LYS A 577 -34.46 9.99 -9.82
CA LYS A 577 -33.45 9.26 -9.09
C LYS A 577 -32.24 10.16 -8.82
N PRO A 578 -31.90 10.44 -7.56
CA PRO A 578 -30.82 11.36 -7.25
C PRO A 578 -29.44 10.79 -7.61
N GLU A 579 -28.57 11.66 -8.13
CA GLU A 579 -27.20 11.38 -8.50
C GLU A 579 -26.27 12.46 -7.98
N VAL A 580 -25.06 12.06 -7.56
CA VAL A 580 -24.01 12.96 -7.09
C VAL A 580 -22.71 12.69 -7.79
N SER A 581 -22.06 13.74 -8.30
CA SER A 581 -20.76 13.66 -8.94
C SER A 581 -19.65 14.15 -8.01
N ARG A 582 -18.53 13.41 -7.97
CA ARG A 582 -17.29 13.83 -7.33
C ARG A 582 -16.11 13.54 -8.27
N GLY A 583 -15.57 14.60 -8.89
CA GLY A 583 -14.56 14.44 -9.93
C GLY A 583 -15.09 13.61 -11.10
N GLU A 584 -14.39 12.53 -11.44
CA GLU A 584 -14.79 11.58 -12.50
C GLU A 584 -15.83 10.55 -12.02
N LYS A 585 -16.10 10.48 -10.72
CA LYS A 585 -17.02 9.49 -10.15
C LYS A 585 -18.44 10.04 -10.09
N LEU A 586 -19.39 9.23 -10.50
CA LEU A 586 -20.83 9.48 -10.37
C LEU A 586 -21.44 8.39 -9.51
N PHE A 587 -22.13 8.79 -8.45
CA PHE A 587 -22.85 7.91 -7.54
C PHE A 587 -24.35 8.14 -7.67
N ARG A 588 -25.13 7.08 -7.61
CA ARG A 588 -26.57 7.03 -7.79
C ARG A 588 -27.23 6.31 -6.63
N LEU A 589 -28.41 6.74 -6.24
CA LEU A 589 -29.22 6.02 -5.25
C LEU A 589 -29.34 4.52 -5.62
N GLY A 590 -29.04 3.62 -4.66
CA GLY A 590 -29.03 2.18 -4.86
C GLY A 590 -27.70 1.63 -5.39
N ASP A 591 -26.67 2.44 -5.64
CA ASP A 591 -25.37 1.94 -6.10
C ASP A 591 -24.69 1.07 -5.06
N LYS A 592 -24.06 -0.01 -5.56
CA LYS A 592 -23.11 -0.82 -4.81
C LYS A 592 -21.77 -0.09 -4.75
N VAL A 593 -21.30 0.21 -3.56
CA VAL A 593 -20.07 0.97 -3.32
C VAL A 593 -19.09 0.20 -2.46
N MET A 594 -17.81 0.56 -2.55
CA MET A 594 -16.73 0.01 -1.74
C MET A 594 -15.97 1.13 -1.05
N GLN A 595 -15.72 0.97 0.23
CA GLN A 595 -14.86 1.85 1.01
C GLN A 595 -13.39 1.71 0.61
N ASN A 596 -12.68 2.82 0.41
CA ASN A 596 -11.27 2.84 -0.01
C ASN A 596 -10.29 3.12 1.14
N LYS A 597 -10.75 3.80 2.18
CA LYS A 597 -9.96 4.15 3.37
C LYS A 597 -10.77 3.78 4.61
N ASN A 598 -10.11 3.50 5.73
CA ASN A 598 -10.84 3.30 6.98
C ASN A 598 -11.56 4.58 7.40
N HIS A 599 -12.82 4.48 7.79
CA HIS A 599 -13.65 5.61 8.23
C HIS A 599 -14.62 5.15 9.32
N GLY A 600 -14.40 5.59 10.56
CA GLY A 600 -15.17 5.10 11.70
C GLY A 600 -15.09 3.58 11.85
N ASP A 601 -16.25 2.93 11.88
CA ASP A 601 -16.36 1.46 11.99
C ASP A 601 -16.29 0.73 10.64
N VAL A 602 -16.18 1.46 9.54
CA VAL A 602 -16.08 0.90 8.19
C VAL A 602 -14.63 0.82 7.75
N CYS A 603 -14.24 -0.38 7.34
CA CYS A 603 -12.88 -0.68 6.93
C CYS A 603 -12.69 -0.56 5.41
N ASN A 604 -11.43 -0.31 5.01
CA ASN A 604 -11.04 -0.39 3.61
C ASN A 604 -11.36 -1.76 3.01
N GLY A 605 -12.15 -1.76 1.92
CA GLY A 605 -12.63 -2.95 1.24
C GLY A 605 -14.07 -3.36 1.60
N ASP A 606 -14.67 -2.76 2.63
CA ASP A 606 -16.08 -3.02 2.96
C ASP A 606 -16.99 -2.59 1.81
N ILE A 607 -18.00 -3.41 1.53
CA ILE A 607 -19.02 -3.19 0.50
C ILE A 607 -20.31 -2.72 1.16
N GLY A 608 -20.89 -1.65 0.63
CA GLY A 608 -22.17 -1.11 1.07
C GLY A 608 -23.06 -0.71 -0.11
N TYR A 609 -24.25 -0.22 0.24
CA TYR A 609 -25.23 0.26 -0.73
C TYR A 609 -25.68 1.68 -0.38
N ILE A 610 -25.81 2.55 -1.36
CA ILE A 610 -26.32 3.90 -1.17
C ILE A 610 -27.83 3.83 -0.91
N THR A 611 -28.24 4.13 0.30
CA THR A 611 -29.63 4.08 0.75
C THR A 611 -30.35 5.44 0.67
N GLN A 612 -29.58 6.54 0.73
CA GLN A 612 -30.15 7.88 0.67
C GLN A 612 -29.15 8.87 0.06
N ILE A 613 -29.67 9.84 -0.68
CA ILE A 613 -28.95 11.01 -1.17
C ILE A 613 -29.81 12.25 -0.87
N VAL A 614 -29.29 13.15 -0.06
CA VAL A 614 -29.96 14.38 0.34
C VAL A 614 -29.16 15.59 -0.13
N PHE A 615 -29.83 16.59 -0.69
CA PHE A 615 -29.22 17.84 -1.09
C PHE A 615 -29.60 18.92 -0.09
N SER A 616 -28.60 19.43 0.65
CA SER A 616 -28.78 20.62 1.53
C SER A 616 -28.14 21.80 0.83
N GLY A 617 -28.96 22.54 0.02
CA GLY A 617 -28.44 23.55 -0.89
C GLY A 617 -27.55 22.94 -1.99
N THR A 618 -26.26 23.34 -2.01
CA THR A 618 -25.29 22.82 -2.98
C THR A 618 -24.54 21.59 -2.49
N ASP A 619 -24.66 21.24 -1.20
CA ASP A 619 -23.85 20.18 -0.58
C ASP A 619 -24.66 18.88 -0.45
N PRO A 620 -24.34 17.84 -1.22
CA PRO A 620 -24.97 16.53 -1.11
C PRO A 620 -24.39 15.74 0.06
N THR A 621 -25.28 15.04 0.78
CA THR A 621 -24.92 14.00 1.75
C THR A 621 -25.41 12.67 1.23
N ILE A 622 -24.53 11.67 1.20
CA ILE A 622 -24.84 10.29 0.81
C ILE A 622 -24.81 9.40 2.05
N THR A 623 -25.88 8.66 2.27
CA THR A 623 -25.94 7.64 3.31
C THR A 623 -25.69 6.26 2.69
N VAL A 624 -24.74 5.52 3.24
CA VAL A 624 -24.37 4.17 2.81
C VAL A 624 -24.58 3.19 3.93
N ASP A 625 -25.31 2.12 3.64
CA ASP A 625 -25.49 0.97 4.54
C ASP A 625 -24.47 -0.14 4.19
N PHE A 626 -23.60 -0.44 5.13
CA PHE A 626 -22.60 -1.52 5.04
C PHE A 626 -23.06 -2.82 5.72
N GLY A 627 -24.32 -2.88 6.14
CA GLY A 627 -24.89 -4.01 6.89
C GLY A 627 -24.49 -4.03 8.36
N GLU A 628 -25.15 -4.89 9.16
CA GLU A 628 -24.88 -5.07 10.59
C GLU A 628 -24.96 -3.74 11.36
N GLU A 629 -25.98 -2.92 11.05
CA GLU A 629 -26.23 -1.61 11.67
C GLU A 629 -25.13 -0.56 11.43
N ARG A 630 -24.21 -0.80 10.47
CA ARG A 630 -23.16 0.15 10.09
C ARG A 630 -23.66 1.07 8.97
N VAL A 631 -24.34 2.11 9.34
CA VAL A 631 -24.81 3.15 8.42
C VAL A 631 -23.93 4.38 8.58
N VAL A 632 -23.36 4.89 7.49
CA VAL A 632 -22.41 6.00 7.49
C VAL A 632 -22.84 7.08 6.50
N GLU A 633 -22.76 8.33 6.93
CA GLU A 633 -23.01 9.50 6.10
C GLU A 633 -21.69 10.06 5.52
N TYR A 634 -21.73 10.40 4.25
CA TYR A 634 -20.61 10.96 3.50
C TYR A 634 -21.01 12.33 2.96
N ASP A 635 -20.25 13.33 3.35
CA ASP A 635 -20.32 14.67 2.76
C ASP A 635 -19.51 14.74 1.46
N GLN A 636 -19.55 15.87 0.78
CA GLN A 636 -18.82 16.07 -0.49
C GLN A 636 -17.31 15.79 -0.37
N ALA A 637 -16.69 16.03 0.78
CA ALA A 637 -15.25 15.79 0.99
C ALA A 637 -14.96 14.31 1.14
N SER A 638 -15.71 13.62 1.96
CA SER A 638 -15.53 12.20 2.28
C SER A 638 -15.97 11.24 1.16
N LEU A 639 -16.71 11.72 0.14
CA LEU A 639 -17.05 10.92 -1.05
C LEU A 639 -15.83 10.39 -1.82
N GLU A 640 -14.67 11.01 -1.67
CA GLU A 640 -13.41 10.46 -2.26
C GLU A 640 -13.07 9.07 -1.71
N MET A 641 -13.54 8.75 -0.49
CA MET A 641 -13.31 7.47 0.18
C MET A 641 -14.16 6.34 -0.38
N LEU A 642 -15.10 6.63 -1.29
CA LEU A 642 -15.97 5.66 -1.92
C LEU A 642 -15.56 5.40 -3.38
N ASP A 643 -15.68 4.15 -3.80
CA ASP A 643 -15.65 3.71 -5.21
C ASP A 643 -16.90 2.89 -5.52
N LEU A 644 -17.29 2.79 -6.79
CA LEU A 644 -18.27 1.79 -7.21
C LEU A 644 -17.71 0.38 -6.97
N GLY A 645 -18.55 -0.55 -6.54
CA GLY A 645 -18.18 -1.89 -6.08
C GLY A 645 -18.67 -3.04 -6.94
N TYR A 646 -19.05 -2.83 -8.21
CA TYR A 646 -19.51 -3.87 -9.13
C TYR A 646 -18.35 -4.67 -9.71
N ALA A 647 -17.30 -3.98 -10.18
CA ALA A 647 -16.03 -4.56 -10.55
C ALA A 647 -14.99 -4.28 -9.48
N LEU A 648 -14.17 -5.29 -9.16
CA LEU A 648 -13.10 -5.22 -8.17
C LEU A 648 -11.78 -5.66 -8.78
N THR A 649 -10.66 -5.19 -8.23
CA THR A 649 -9.39 -5.83 -8.55
C THR A 649 -9.29 -7.16 -7.78
N VAL A 650 -8.56 -8.14 -8.35
CA VAL A 650 -8.37 -9.44 -7.69
C VAL A 650 -7.81 -9.28 -6.27
N HIS A 651 -6.90 -8.32 -6.06
CA HIS A 651 -6.36 -8.00 -4.72
C HIS A 651 -7.44 -7.55 -3.73
N LYS A 652 -8.39 -6.71 -4.19
CA LYS A 652 -9.49 -6.22 -3.35
C LYS A 652 -10.59 -7.26 -3.09
N SER A 653 -10.60 -8.37 -3.82
CA SER A 653 -11.52 -9.48 -3.59
C SER A 653 -10.99 -10.52 -2.60
N GLN A 654 -9.74 -10.35 -2.09
CA GLN A 654 -9.20 -11.25 -1.07
C GLN A 654 -10.06 -11.20 0.20
N GLY A 655 -10.31 -12.36 0.81
CA GLY A 655 -11.22 -12.50 1.95
C GLY A 655 -12.72 -12.58 1.58
N ALA A 656 -13.11 -12.13 0.38
CA ALA A 656 -14.48 -12.21 -0.11
C ALA A 656 -14.76 -13.52 -0.87
N GLU A 657 -16.05 -13.88 -0.98
CA GLU A 657 -16.52 -15.00 -1.77
C GLU A 657 -17.88 -14.66 -2.40
N TYR A 658 -18.07 -15.07 -3.65
CA TYR A 658 -19.27 -14.78 -4.43
C TYR A 658 -19.89 -16.07 -4.98
N LYS A 659 -21.20 -16.09 -5.21
CA LYS A 659 -21.86 -17.22 -5.88
C LYS A 659 -21.38 -17.34 -7.33
N SER A 660 -21.29 -16.22 -8.03
CA SER A 660 -20.76 -16.17 -9.40
C SER A 660 -19.65 -15.12 -9.52
N VAL A 661 -18.55 -15.50 -10.17
CA VAL A 661 -17.40 -14.62 -10.42
C VAL A 661 -17.10 -14.61 -11.91
N ILE A 662 -16.96 -13.41 -12.46
CA ILE A 662 -16.59 -13.20 -13.86
C ILE A 662 -15.20 -12.56 -13.87
N ILE A 663 -14.23 -13.17 -14.55
CA ILE A 663 -12.82 -12.78 -14.51
C ILE A 663 -12.42 -12.22 -15.87
N SER A 664 -11.93 -10.99 -15.91
CA SER A 664 -11.30 -10.39 -17.10
C SER A 664 -9.84 -10.79 -17.18
N LEU A 665 -9.40 -11.40 -18.28
CA LEU A 665 -8.03 -11.89 -18.43
C LEU A 665 -7.48 -11.65 -19.84
N GLN A 666 -6.73 -10.57 -20.02
CA GLN A 666 -6.21 -10.12 -21.31
C GLN A 666 -4.68 -10.09 -21.33
N CYS A 667 -4.05 -10.23 -22.49
CA CYS A 667 -2.60 -10.07 -22.66
C CYS A 667 -2.15 -8.64 -22.31
N ALA A 668 -2.99 -7.63 -22.49
CA ALA A 668 -2.76 -6.27 -22.01
C ALA A 668 -2.48 -6.19 -20.49
N HIS A 669 -2.88 -7.20 -19.72
CA HIS A 669 -2.65 -7.33 -18.28
C HIS A 669 -1.34 -8.05 -17.91
N THR A 670 -0.47 -8.35 -18.88
CA THR A 670 0.71 -9.25 -18.73
C THR A 670 1.55 -8.96 -17.49
N ILE A 671 1.72 -7.70 -17.11
CA ILE A 671 2.52 -7.32 -15.93
C ILE A 671 1.97 -7.94 -14.65
N MET A 672 0.64 -8.10 -14.55
CA MET A 672 -0.05 -8.58 -13.34
C MET A 672 -0.36 -10.09 -13.40
N LEU A 673 -0.21 -10.73 -14.58
CA LEU A 673 -0.57 -12.13 -14.75
C LEU A 673 0.43 -13.03 -14.03
N THR A 674 -0.03 -13.65 -12.94
CA THR A 674 0.71 -14.65 -12.15
C THR A 674 -0.21 -15.81 -11.78
N ARG A 675 0.38 -16.95 -11.42
CA ARG A 675 -0.36 -18.14 -10.96
C ARG A 675 -1.21 -17.86 -9.74
N THR A 676 -0.64 -17.15 -8.75
CA THR A 676 -1.33 -16.77 -7.52
C THR A 676 -2.50 -15.82 -7.79
N LEU A 677 -2.40 -14.94 -8.79
CA LEU A 677 -3.49 -14.02 -9.15
C LEU A 677 -4.69 -14.80 -9.72
N ILE A 678 -4.46 -15.66 -10.72
CA ILE A 678 -5.57 -16.41 -11.32
C ILE A 678 -6.15 -17.44 -10.35
N TYR A 679 -5.30 -18.08 -9.54
CA TYR A 679 -5.74 -18.95 -8.46
C TYR A 679 -6.63 -18.22 -7.47
N THR A 680 -6.22 -17.06 -6.99
CA THR A 680 -7.00 -16.23 -6.07
C THR A 680 -8.35 -15.82 -6.70
N ALA A 681 -8.36 -15.39 -7.97
CA ALA A 681 -9.58 -14.99 -8.66
C ALA A 681 -10.57 -16.14 -8.80
N VAL A 682 -10.12 -17.31 -9.27
CA VAL A 682 -10.94 -18.51 -9.44
C VAL A 682 -11.53 -18.97 -8.11
N THR A 683 -10.74 -18.92 -7.05
CA THR A 683 -11.14 -19.37 -5.72
C THR A 683 -12.14 -18.45 -5.02
N ARG A 684 -12.45 -17.27 -5.58
CA ARG A 684 -13.56 -16.41 -5.09
C ARG A 684 -14.94 -16.93 -5.47
N GLY A 685 -15.05 -17.74 -6.52
CA GLY A 685 -16.32 -18.31 -6.98
C GLY A 685 -16.76 -19.54 -6.19
N LYS A 686 -18.06 -19.56 -5.81
CA LYS A 686 -18.68 -20.69 -5.09
C LYS A 686 -19.43 -21.64 -6.02
N LEU A 687 -20.22 -21.09 -6.93
CA LEU A 687 -21.12 -21.86 -7.80
C LEU A 687 -20.70 -21.78 -9.26
N LYS A 688 -20.22 -20.62 -9.69
CA LYS A 688 -19.83 -20.40 -11.08
C LYS A 688 -18.62 -19.48 -11.19
N VAL A 689 -17.72 -19.83 -12.11
CA VAL A 689 -16.60 -19.00 -12.54
C VAL A 689 -16.63 -18.90 -14.06
N THR A 690 -16.63 -17.67 -14.57
CA THR A 690 -16.57 -17.39 -15.99
C THR A 690 -15.34 -16.54 -16.29
N ILE A 691 -14.49 -16.98 -17.21
CA ILE A 691 -13.32 -16.21 -17.65
C ILE A 691 -13.62 -15.64 -19.03
N VAL A 692 -13.43 -14.32 -19.18
CA VAL A 692 -13.55 -13.61 -20.48
C VAL A 692 -12.16 -13.04 -20.83
N GLY A 693 -11.62 -13.45 -21.98
CA GLY A 693 -10.34 -12.96 -22.42
C GLY A 693 -9.56 -13.93 -23.32
N GLU A 694 -8.24 -13.78 -23.33
CA GLU A 694 -7.36 -14.52 -24.22
C GLU A 694 -6.82 -15.81 -23.57
N ARG A 695 -6.90 -16.96 -24.28
CA ARG A 695 -6.27 -18.21 -23.82
C ARG A 695 -4.76 -18.05 -23.55
N LYS A 696 -4.07 -17.23 -24.34
CA LYS A 696 -2.67 -16.91 -24.17
C LYS A 696 -2.42 -16.24 -22.81
N ALA A 697 -3.27 -15.31 -22.41
CA ALA A 697 -3.18 -14.63 -21.11
C ALA A 697 -3.37 -15.61 -19.95
N LEU A 698 -4.33 -16.54 -20.07
CA LEU A 698 -4.57 -17.61 -19.09
C LEU A 698 -3.36 -18.54 -18.96
N CYS A 699 -2.76 -18.96 -20.07
CA CYS A 699 -1.56 -19.79 -20.07
C CYS A 699 -0.36 -19.08 -19.45
N ILE A 700 -0.17 -17.79 -19.75
CA ILE A 700 0.89 -16.96 -19.14
C ILE A 700 0.66 -16.89 -17.63
N ALA A 701 -0.55 -16.59 -17.19
CA ALA A 701 -0.88 -16.48 -15.77
C ALA A 701 -0.56 -17.79 -15.03
N ILE A 702 -1.00 -18.94 -15.54
CA ILE A 702 -0.81 -20.26 -14.90
C ILE A 702 0.68 -20.65 -14.83
N LYS A 703 1.46 -20.33 -15.88
CA LYS A 703 2.88 -20.74 -15.93
C LYS A 703 3.82 -19.80 -15.18
N ARG A 704 3.42 -18.54 -14.97
CA ARG A 704 4.32 -17.53 -14.38
C ARG A 704 4.35 -17.62 -12.86
N THR A 705 5.55 -17.93 -12.31
CA THR A 705 5.84 -18.02 -10.87
C THR A 705 7.02 -17.13 -10.44
N ASP A 706 7.76 -16.56 -11.39
CA ASP A 706 8.95 -15.74 -11.14
C ASP A 706 8.65 -14.54 -10.22
N LYS A 707 7.48 -13.93 -10.36
CA LYS A 707 7.03 -12.81 -9.51
C LYS A 707 6.49 -13.23 -8.14
N GLU A 708 6.38 -14.52 -7.89
CA GLU A 708 5.89 -15.04 -6.61
C GLU A 708 7.00 -15.20 -5.59
N LYS A 709 8.25 -15.30 -6.04
CA LYS A 709 9.43 -15.38 -5.18
C LYS A 709 9.76 -13.98 -4.67
N ARG A 710 9.53 -13.76 -3.39
CA ARG A 710 9.92 -12.53 -2.70
C ARG A 710 11.31 -12.69 -2.10
N GLY A 711 12.13 -11.65 -2.19
CA GLY A 711 13.41 -11.59 -1.47
C GLY A 711 13.11 -11.42 0.02
N THR A 712 13.38 -12.47 0.80
CA THR A 712 13.21 -12.54 2.26
C THR A 712 14.14 -13.62 2.79
N CYS A 713 14.60 -13.50 4.00
CA CYS A 713 15.46 -14.47 4.68
C CYS A 713 14.81 -15.02 5.96
N LEU A 714 13.54 -14.75 6.19
CA LEU A 714 12.85 -15.11 7.43
C LEU A 714 12.92 -16.61 7.74
N ALA A 715 12.63 -17.48 6.75
CA ALA A 715 12.70 -18.92 6.95
C ALA A 715 14.10 -19.38 7.38
N ARG A 716 15.15 -18.88 6.71
CA ARG A 716 16.55 -19.22 7.00
C ARG A 716 16.96 -18.74 8.38
N ARG A 717 16.60 -17.50 8.75
CA ARG A 717 16.86 -16.96 10.09
C ARG A 717 16.17 -17.76 11.20
N LEU A 718 14.95 -18.22 10.96
CA LEU A 718 14.24 -19.12 11.87
C LEU A 718 14.92 -20.46 12.00
N GLN A 719 15.40 -21.03 10.89
CA GLN A 719 16.14 -22.30 10.88
C GLN A 719 17.45 -22.24 11.68
N GLU A 720 18.16 -21.12 11.60
CA GLU A 720 19.40 -20.89 12.35
C GLU A 720 19.12 -20.61 13.84
N SER A 721 18.05 -19.90 14.15
CA SER A 721 17.75 -19.44 15.52
C SER A 721 17.01 -20.48 16.37
N ILE A 722 16.31 -21.43 15.76
CA ILE A 722 15.49 -22.44 16.43
C ILE A 722 15.98 -23.85 16.07
N PRO A 723 16.52 -24.63 17.03
CA PRO A 723 16.99 -25.99 16.79
C PRO A 723 15.90 -26.96 16.33
N ILE A 724 16.29 -28.00 15.57
CA ILE A 724 15.35 -29.02 15.04
C ILE A 724 14.75 -29.90 16.16
N GLU A 725 15.45 -30.07 17.28
CA GLU A 725 15.05 -30.93 18.39
C GLU A 725 13.71 -30.54 19.07
N ARG A 726 13.18 -29.35 18.70
CA ARG A 726 11.86 -28.88 19.16
C ARG A 726 10.69 -29.30 18.23
N LYS A 727 10.91 -30.21 17.28
CA LYS A 727 9.80 -30.83 16.53
C LYS A 727 8.95 -31.63 17.50
N ILE A 728 7.82 -31.05 17.91
CA ILE A 728 6.78 -31.80 18.62
C ILE A 728 6.27 -32.86 17.63
N SER A 729 6.63 -34.12 17.87
CA SER A 729 6.25 -35.27 17.07
C SER A 729 4.75 -35.50 17.19
N TYR A 730 3.97 -34.92 16.29
CA TYR A 730 2.59 -35.34 16.07
C TYR A 730 2.53 -36.31 14.90
N GLY A 731 2.30 -37.57 15.23
CA GLY A 731 2.36 -38.74 14.42
C GLY A 731 1.87 -38.64 12.98
N ASN A 732 2.75 -38.85 12.08
CA ASN A 732 2.83 -39.91 11.07
C ASN A 732 4.07 -39.73 10.18
N PRO A 733 4.97 -40.69 10.03
CA PRO A 733 6.23 -40.51 9.33
C PRO A 733 6.18 -40.75 7.81
N GLN A 734 5.04 -40.68 7.17
CA GLN A 734 4.91 -40.93 5.74
C GLN A 734 4.28 -39.77 4.97
N SER A 735 4.94 -38.61 5.00
CA SER A 735 4.82 -37.62 3.92
C SER A 735 6.01 -36.67 3.96
N SER A 736 7.18 -37.18 3.60
CA SER A 736 8.31 -36.36 3.22
C SER A 736 7.96 -35.64 1.91
N TYR A 737 7.62 -34.38 2.01
CA TYR A 737 7.36 -33.54 0.85
C TYR A 737 8.67 -32.95 0.33
N HIS A 738 9.11 -33.46 -0.80
CA HIS A 738 9.97 -32.75 -1.73
C HIS A 738 9.17 -31.60 -2.33
N LEU A 739 9.48 -30.39 -1.94
CA LEU A 739 9.05 -29.16 -2.63
C LEU A 739 10.29 -28.30 -2.88
N TYR A 740 10.56 -28.13 -4.19
CA TYR A 740 11.55 -27.24 -4.79
C TYR A 740 13.02 -27.65 -4.75
N ALA A 741 13.38 -28.64 -5.57
CA ALA A 741 14.66 -28.67 -6.25
C ALA A 741 14.46 -29.36 -7.60
N GLU A 742 13.98 -28.64 -8.60
CA GLU A 742 14.22 -28.95 -10.00
C GLU A 742 14.98 -27.77 -10.62
N THR A 743 16.29 -27.88 -10.58
CA THR A 743 17.16 -27.24 -11.56
C THR A 743 18.04 -28.33 -12.17
N GLY A 744 17.80 -28.58 -13.48
CA GLY A 744 18.77 -28.93 -14.51
C GLY A 744 19.70 -30.07 -14.28
N THR A 745 19.37 -31.15 -14.87
CA THR A 745 20.21 -32.15 -15.58
C THR A 745 21.74 -31.96 -15.57
N ALA A 746 22.45 -32.92 -15.00
CA ALA A 746 23.70 -33.45 -15.56
C ALA A 746 23.87 -34.91 -15.15
N GLN A 747 24.16 -35.73 -16.15
CA GLN A 747 24.39 -37.19 -16.06
C GLN A 747 25.68 -37.55 -15.31
N PRO A 748 25.80 -38.80 -14.83
CA PRO A 748 26.93 -39.23 -14.01
C PRO A 748 28.08 -39.82 -14.84
N ALA A 749 29.29 -39.59 -14.41
CA ALA A 749 30.41 -40.37 -14.85
C ALA A 749 31.43 -40.59 -13.71
N GLY A 750 31.67 -41.85 -13.44
CA GLY A 750 33.04 -42.38 -13.12
C GLY A 750 33.43 -42.42 -11.65
N GLN A 751 33.41 -43.63 -11.15
CA GLN A 751 34.14 -44.14 -9.99
C GLN A 751 35.64 -43.84 -10.06
N SER A 752 36.29 -43.52 -8.93
CA SER A 752 37.54 -44.13 -8.49
C SER A 752 37.92 -43.69 -7.08
N GLU A 753 38.44 -44.62 -6.36
CA GLU A 753 38.81 -44.72 -4.95
C GLU A 753 40.02 -43.87 -4.48
N PRO A 754 40.36 -43.92 -3.19
CA PRO A 754 41.12 -42.89 -2.49
C PRO A 754 42.60 -43.25 -2.29
N LEU A 755 43.46 -42.26 -2.12
CA LEU A 755 44.78 -42.41 -1.46
C LEU A 755 45.37 -41.07 -1.04
N GLY A 756 45.62 -40.85 0.21
CA GLY A 756 46.96 -40.81 0.74
C GLY A 756 47.27 -39.55 1.55
N ARG A 757 47.35 -39.70 2.87
CA ARG A 757 47.98 -38.75 3.83
C ARG A 757 49.42 -38.44 3.46
N ARG A 758 49.85 -37.22 3.64
CA ARG A 758 51.13 -36.83 4.31
C ARG A 758 51.23 -35.29 4.42
N GLY A 759 51.42 -34.78 5.65
CA GLY A 759 52.14 -33.54 5.89
C GLY A 759 53.60 -33.90 6.22
N PRO A 760 54.48 -33.02 6.70
CA PRO A 760 54.37 -31.60 7.05
C PRO A 760 55.59 -30.75 6.58
N SER A 761 55.60 -29.47 7.04
CA SER A 761 56.82 -28.66 7.33
C SER A 761 57.35 -27.68 6.27
N GLY A 762 57.62 -26.46 6.74
CA GLY A 762 58.77 -25.68 6.29
C GLY A 762 58.50 -24.17 6.07
N ASP A 763 58.95 -23.41 7.00
CA ASP A 763 59.25 -21.98 7.04
C ASP A 763 59.59 -21.22 5.75
N ALA A 764 59.26 -19.98 5.76
CA ALA A 764 60.10 -18.80 5.54
C ALA A 764 59.52 -17.73 4.65
N GLY A 765 59.35 -16.58 5.21
CA GLY A 765 59.63 -15.23 4.76
C GLY A 765 59.52 -14.86 3.29
N GLY A 766 58.73 -13.79 3.03
CA GLY A 766 58.91 -13.07 1.78
C GLY A 766 57.73 -12.27 1.34
N GLN A 767 57.86 -10.97 1.47
CA GLN A 767 57.28 -9.88 0.63
C GLN A 767 55.82 -10.01 0.13
N LEU A 768 55.03 -9.02 0.50
CA LEU A 768 53.71 -8.71 -0.04
C LEU A 768 53.77 -8.51 -1.56
N PRO A 769 52.93 -9.16 -2.34
CA PRO A 769 52.61 -8.78 -3.70
C PRO A 769 51.39 -7.89 -3.77
N ASP A 770 51.46 -6.96 -4.68
CA ASP A 770 50.36 -6.08 -5.11
C ASP A 770 49.04 -6.86 -5.39
N LEU A 771 48.03 -6.67 -4.57
CA LEU A 771 46.71 -7.19 -4.78
C LEU A 771 45.96 -6.38 -5.86
N ARG A 772 45.77 -6.96 -7.02
CA ARG A 772 44.82 -6.49 -8.03
C ARG A 772 43.41 -6.68 -7.52
N ALA A 773 42.55 -5.69 -7.84
CA ALA A 773 41.16 -5.49 -7.40
C ALA A 773 40.19 -6.61 -7.88
N GLY A 774 40.47 -7.87 -7.70
CA GLY A 774 39.62 -8.99 -8.10
C GLY A 774 39.33 -10.02 -7.02
N ASP A 775 40.11 -10.04 -5.93
CA ASP A 775 40.12 -11.16 -4.98
C ASP A 775 39.87 -10.79 -3.52
N LEU A 776 39.13 -9.74 -3.28
CA LEU A 776 38.65 -9.44 -1.93
C LEU A 776 37.32 -10.17 -1.70
N PRO A 777 37.28 -11.22 -0.88
CA PRO A 777 36.03 -11.69 -0.34
C PRO A 777 35.43 -10.52 0.46
N PHE A 778 34.17 -10.20 0.22
CA PHE A 778 33.40 -9.32 1.08
C PHE A 778 33.33 -9.95 2.48
N ILE A 779 34.32 -9.70 3.30
CA ILE A 779 34.28 -10.04 4.72
C ILE A 779 33.41 -8.94 5.35
N PHE A 780 32.13 -9.21 5.40
CA PHE A 780 31.28 -8.49 6.33
C PHE A 780 31.59 -9.04 7.72
N PRO A 781 31.97 -8.21 8.68
CA PRO A 781 32.16 -8.71 10.03
C PRO A 781 30.82 -9.29 10.52
N ASN A 782 30.85 -10.51 11.06
CA ASN A 782 29.79 -11.02 11.90
C ASN A 782 29.61 -10.02 13.03
N CYS A 783 28.60 -9.14 12.91
CA CYS A 783 28.24 -8.25 14.00
C CYS A 783 27.49 -9.03 15.07
N SER A 784 28.24 -9.69 15.94
CA SER A 784 27.81 -9.93 17.30
C SER A 784 28.04 -8.64 18.08
N PHE A 785 27.03 -7.83 18.28
CA PHE A 785 27.05 -6.77 19.27
C PHE A 785 26.21 -7.20 20.47
N TYR A 786 26.90 -7.58 21.51
CA TYR A 786 26.51 -7.37 22.89
C TYR A 786 26.99 -5.94 23.27
N ASN A 787 26.10 -5.09 23.64
CA ASN A 787 25.90 -4.38 24.92
C ASN A 787 24.74 -3.42 24.79
#